data_b8e6878fe54cdf139374b00411ade080
#
_entry.id   b8e6878fe54cdf139374b00411ade080
#
_cell.length_a   1.000
_cell.length_b   1.000
_cell.length_c   1.000
_cell.angle_alpha   90.00
_cell.angle_beta   90.00
_cell.angle_gamma   90.00
#
_symmetry.space_group_name_H-M   'P 1'
#
loop_
_entity.id
_entity.type
_entity.pdbx_description
1 polymer ?
#
loop_
_entity_poly.entity_id
_entity_poly.type
_entity_poly.pdbx_seq_one_letter_code
_entity_poly.pdbx_strand_id
1 'polypeptide(L)'
;MTEQFRYTDERFADIQMLRYRLDGFEALTLRQKLYIYYLAKATLCGRDITTDQFGRYNLRIRKVLEAIYERYEGDRTTVEYKALETYLKRVWFSNGIHHHYGCEKFVPAFTEEYFRQVVDCCGCEDENIDELCKVIFDPTIQPKRVNQKAGDDLVQTSACNYYEDVTQQEAEDFYEAMRDENEPMPISYGLNSTLRKTADGMLKEDVWHEGGLYGDAIKHITYWLEKAAEVAENELQAKIIGMLVDYYRTGDLRKFDAYSIEWLKEHEGRIDFINGFIEVYGDPLGMKASWEGIVTYKDMVATQRTQTISKNAQWFEDHSPVDPRFRKPQVVGVTANVVCSAMLGGDEYPSTAIGINLPNADWIRARYGSKSITIGNLTHAYNQAAKGNGFLQEFVADEATRALIEKYGDVCDDLHTDLHECLGHGSGQLLAGVSADALGSYGSTIEEARADLFGLYYIADAKLVELGLVPDAEAFKSQYYTYMMNGLLTQLTRIQPGNEIEEAHMRNRALIARWTLEHYPSAVRLVKHEEKTYVEVSDYEQLREAFAKLLAEIQRIKSEGDFDAAKLLVERYAIHVEQKLHEELLARYKSLGIAPYKGFLNPKMELVSDGEGNATDVRLDYTEAYDEQMLRYSSEYGFL
;
A
#
# COMPACT_ATOMS: atom_id res chain seq x y z
N MET A 1 -31.85 4.90 -14.40
CA MET A 1 -30.95 5.39 -13.35
C MET A 1 -29.86 4.34 -13.27
N THR A 2 -28.64 4.66 -13.66
CA THR A 2 -27.47 3.79 -13.42
C THR A 2 -27.31 3.68 -11.92
N GLU A 3 -27.38 2.49 -11.38
CA GLU A 3 -27.17 2.22 -9.95
C GLU A 3 -25.78 2.74 -9.57
N GLN A 4 -25.72 3.59 -8.55
CA GLN A 4 -24.45 4.18 -8.12
C GLN A 4 -23.59 3.08 -7.50
N PHE A 5 -22.35 2.94 -7.94
CA PHE A 5 -21.43 1.92 -7.42
C PHE A 5 -21.21 2.07 -5.92
N ARG A 6 -21.36 0.99 -5.18
CA ARG A 6 -21.22 0.96 -3.72
C ARG A 6 -19.77 0.71 -3.33
N TYR A 7 -19.05 1.75 -2.89
CA TYR A 7 -17.66 1.66 -2.46
C TYR A 7 -17.48 1.12 -1.04
N THR A 8 -18.47 1.25 -0.16
CA THR A 8 -18.41 0.73 1.21
C THR A 8 -19.16 -0.57 1.34
N ASP A 9 -18.62 -1.52 2.07
CA ASP A 9 -19.26 -2.77 2.40
C ASP A 9 -19.47 -2.91 3.91
N GLU A 10 -19.37 -4.12 4.45
CA GLU A 10 -19.57 -4.36 5.87
C GLU A 10 -18.45 -3.74 6.73
N ARG A 11 -18.81 -3.48 7.98
CA ARG A 11 -17.88 -3.07 9.02
C ARG A 11 -17.89 -4.09 10.15
N PHE A 12 -16.74 -4.54 10.58
CA PHE A 12 -16.57 -5.40 11.75
C PHE A 12 -15.37 -4.95 12.56
N ALA A 13 -15.46 -5.04 13.88
CA ALA A 13 -14.44 -4.52 14.80
C ALA A 13 -13.99 -3.09 14.43
N ASP A 14 -12.72 -2.89 14.18
CA ASP A 14 -12.07 -1.64 13.79
C ASP A 14 -11.79 -1.52 12.28
N ILE A 15 -12.40 -2.40 11.47
CA ILE A 15 -12.15 -2.53 10.03
C ILE A 15 -13.42 -2.18 9.23
N GLN A 16 -13.26 -1.37 8.19
CA GLN A 16 -14.25 -1.11 7.15
C GLN A 16 -13.82 -1.78 5.84
N MET A 17 -14.65 -2.70 5.33
CA MET A 17 -14.43 -3.27 4.01
C MET A 17 -14.88 -2.30 2.91
N LEU A 18 -14.10 -2.21 1.86
CA LEU A 18 -14.33 -1.36 0.70
C LEU A 18 -14.39 -2.21 -0.57
N ARG A 19 -15.09 -1.69 -1.58
CA ARG A 19 -15.06 -2.20 -2.96
C ARG A 19 -14.33 -1.23 -3.85
N TYR A 20 -13.65 -1.74 -4.85
CA TYR A 20 -13.03 -0.93 -5.88
C TYR A 20 -13.51 -1.36 -7.27
N ARG A 21 -13.55 -0.40 -8.18
CA ARG A 21 -14.07 -0.61 -9.54
C ARG A 21 -12.91 -0.74 -10.52
N LEU A 22 -13.09 -1.59 -11.51
CA LEU A 22 -12.16 -1.78 -12.62
C LEU A 22 -12.58 -0.89 -13.79
N ASP A 23 -12.28 0.40 -13.72
CA ASP A 23 -12.64 1.34 -14.77
C ASP A 23 -11.89 1.03 -16.07
N GLY A 24 -12.63 1.02 -17.18
CA GLY A 24 -12.09 0.71 -18.50
C GLY A 24 -11.87 -0.79 -18.77
N PHE A 25 -12.18 -1.71 -17.85
CA PHE A 25 -12.06 -3.15 -18.05
C PHE A 25 -12.92 -3.65 -19.23
N GLU A 26 -14.14 -3.13 -19.36
CA GLU A 26 -15.06 -3.53 -20.43
C GLU A 26 -14.54 -3.18 -21.83
N ALA A 27 -13.66 -2.19 -21.95
CA ALA A 27 -13.02 -1.79 -23.19
C ALA A 27 -11.78 -2.61 -23.56
N LEU A 28 -11.36 -3.55 -22.70
CA LEU A 28 -10.27 -4.47 -22.98
C LEU A 28 -10.68 -5.50 -24.04
N THR A 29 -9.71 -5.93 -24.85
CA THR A 29 -9.91 -7.05 -25.77
C THR A 29 -10.12 -8.36 -24.99
N LEU A 30 -10.76 -9.36 -25.60
CA LEU A 30 -10.92 -10.66 -24.98
C LEU A 30 -9.57 -11.26 -24.54
N ARG A 31 -8.52 -11.13 -25.37
CA ARG A 31 -7.17 -11.59 -25.04
C ARG A 31 -6.64 -10.93 -23.76
N GLN A 32 -6.82 -9.62 -23.61
CA GLN A 32 -6.41 -8.88 -22.41
C GLN A 32 -7.23 -9.29 -21.19
N LYS A 33 -8.55 -9.45 -21.34
CA LYS A 33 -9.42 -9.94 -20.26
C LYS A 33 -9.02 -11.35 -19.80
N LEU A 34 -8.70 -12.25 -20.72
CA LEU A 34 -8.22 -13.60 -20.41
C LEU A 34 -6.84 -13.56 -19.73
N TYR A 35 -5.96 -12.66 -20.15
CA TYR A 35 -4.65 -12.47 -19.54
C TYR A 35 -4.80 -12.05 -18.07
N ILE A 36 -5.62 -11.04 -17.79
CA ILE A 36 -5.96 -10.63 -16.42
C ILE A 36 -6.58 -11.78 -15.62
N TYR A 37 -7.53 -12.52 -16.22
CA TYR A 37 -8.21 -13.63 -15.56
C TYR A 37 -7.24 -14.72 -15.10
N TYR A 38 -6.31 -15.15 -15.97
CA TYR A 38 -5.34 -16.19 -15.63
C TYR A 38 -4.30 -15.71 -14.62
N LEU A 39 -3.83 -14.47 -14.73
CA LEU A 39 -2.97 -13.85 -13.73
C LEU A 39 -3.68 -13.73 -12.37
N ALA A 40 -4.97 -13.37 -12.37
CA ALA A 40 -5.78 -13.31 -11.15
C ALA A 40 -5.92 -14.68 -10.47
N LYS A 41 -6.13 -15.74 -11.25
CA LYS A 41 -6.13 -17.12 -10.74
C LYS A 41 -4.79 -17.49 -10.11
N ALA A 42 -3.66 -17.18 -10.76
CA ALA A 42 -2.33 -17.38 -10.20
C ALA A 42 -2.14 -16.61 -8.88
N THR A 43 -2.63 -15.36 -8.83
CA THR A 43 -2.58 -14.50 -7.64
C THR A 43 -3.36 -15.09 -6.45
N LEU A 44 -4.51 -15.70 -6.67
CA LEU A 44 -5.30 -16.27 -5.59
C LEU A 44 -4.74 -17.62 -5.07
N CYS A 45 -3.99 -18.36 -5.89
CA CYS A 45 -3.40 -19.65 -5.50
C CYS A 45 -2.34 -19.53 -4.38
N GLY A 46 -1.76 -18.35 -4.16
CA GLY A 46 -0.77 -18.14 -3.09
C GLY A 46 -1.35 -17.78 -1.71
N ARG A 47 -2.68 -17.66 -1.58
CA ARG A 47 -3.36 -17.23 -0.34
C ARG A 47 -2.91 -18.00 0.91
N ASP A 48 -2.84 -19.33 0.81
CA ASP A 48 -2.49 -20.19 1.94
C ASP A 48 -1.01 -20.03 2.33
N ILE A 49 -0.13 -19.73 1.38
CA ILE A 49 1.30 -19.48 1.66
C ILE A 49 1.44 -18.32 2.65
N THR A 50 0.83 -17.18 2.38
CA THR A 50 0.88 -16.01 3.27
C THR A 50 0.29 -16.32 4.64
N THR A 51 -0.83 -17.05 4.69
CA THR A 51 -1.47 -17.44 5.96
C THR A 51 -0.53 -18.31 6.81
N ASP A 52 0.19 -19.27 6.21
CA ASP A 52 1.16 -20.12 6.90
C ASP A 52 2.42 -19.34 7.32
N GLN A 53 2.94 -18.46 6.43
CA GLN A 53 4.08 -17.61 6.74
C GLN A 53 3.83 -16.70 7.95
N PHE A 54 2.60 -16.23 8.14
CA PHE A 54 2.23 -15.35 9.25
C PHE A 54 2.03 -16.08 10.58
N GLY A 55 2.03 -17.40 10.59
CA GLY A 55 2.00 -18.21 11.81
C GLY A 55 1.65 -19.66 11.54
N ARG A 56 2.46 -20.58 12.07
CA ARG A 56 2.33 -22.04 11.84
C ARG A 56 0.97 -22.65 12.18
N TYR A 57 0.18 -21.97 13.01
CA TYR A 57 -1.15 -22.45 13.42
C TYR A 57 -2.29 -21.80 12.62
N ASN A 58 -2.02 -20.77 11.86
CA ASN A 58 -3.04 -19.92 11.24
C ASN A 58 -3.94 -20.70 10.27
N LEU A 59 -3.38 -21.59 9.45
CA LEU A 59 -4.17 -22.41 8.51
C LEU A 59 -5.12 -23.35 9.26
N ARG A 60 -4.65 -24.03 10.31
CA ARG A 60 -5.47 -24.93 11.13
C ARG A 60 -6.58 -24.17 11.85
N ILE A 61 -6.23 -23.04 12.49
CA ILE A 61 -7.22 -22.19 13.18
C ILE A 61 -8.28 -21.68 12.20
N ARG A 62 -7.86 -21.20 11.03
CA ARG A 62 -8.79 -20.74 9.99
C ARG A 62 -9.74 -21.86 9.56
N LYS A 63 -9.23 -23.05 9.24
CA LYS A 63 -10.06 -24.20 8.83
C LYS A 63 -11.10 -24.59 9.88
N VAL A 64 -10.73 -24.61 11.16
CA VAL A 64 -11.67 -24.89 12.26
C VAL A 64 -12.73 -23.80 12.36
N LEU A 65 -12.35 -22.53 12.32
CA LEU A 65 -13.30 -21.40 12.39
C LEU A 65 -14.24 -21.36 11.20
N GLU A 66 -13.76 -21.63 9.99
CA GLU A 66 -14.57 -21.72 8.77
C GLU A 66 -15.56 -22.88 8.85
N ALA A 67 -15.13 -24.05 9.33
CA ALA A 67 -16.01 -25.21 9.52
C ALA A 67 -17.13 -24.92 10.55
N ILE A 68 -16.79 -24.20 11.64
CA ILE A 68 -17.82 -23.73 12.59
C ILE A 68 -18.79 -22.77 11.89
N TYR A 69 -18.28 -21.78 11.16
CA TYR A 69 -19.10 -20.79 10.47
C TYR A 69 -20.09 -21.42 9.49
N GLU A 70 -19.65 -22.42 8.72
CA GLU A 70 -20.49 -23.14 7.76
C GLU A 70 -21.51 -24.08 8.42
N ARG A 71 -21.11 -24.82 9.47
CA ARG A 71 -21.86 -25.97 10.00
C ARG A 71 -22.68 -25.68 11.24
N TYR A 72 -22.48 -24.52 11.91
CA TYR A 72 -23.18 -24.23 13.14
C TYR A 72 -24.66 -24.00 12.90
N GLU A 73 -25.51 -24.87 13.47
CA GLU A 73 -26.98 -24.83 13.37
C GLU A 73 -27.66 -24.15 14.58
N GLY A 74 -26.88 -23.68 15.57
CA GLY A 74 -27.41 -23.02 16.76
C GLY A 74 -27.78 -21.55 16.51
N ASP A 75 -28.10 -20.83 17.61
CA ASP A 75 -28.50 -19.43 17.54
C ASP A 75 -27.29 -18.52 17.23
N ARG A 76 -27.23 -18.04 15.99
CA ARG A 76 -26.18 -17.12 15.50
C ARG A 76 -26.34 -15.67 15.98
N THR A 77 -27.39 -15.37 16.76
CA THR A 77 -27.62 -14.02 17.31
C THR A 77 -27.01 -13.85 18.70
N THR A 78 -26.52 -14.90 19.33
CA THR A 78 -25.86 -14.85 20.64
C THR A 78 -24.60 -13.98 20.63
N VAL A 79 -24.26 -13.41 21.77
CA VAL A 79 -23.05 -12.58 21.94
C VAL A 79 -21.79 -13.35 21.62
N GLU A 80 -21.72 -14.62 22.09
CA GLU A 80 -20.57 -15.50 21.86
C GLU A 80 -20.39 -15.85 20.38
N TYR A 81 -21.50 -16.17 19.66
CA TYR A 81 -21.39 -16.47 18.24
C TYR A 81 -20.96 -15.23 17.43
N LYS A 82 -21.52 -14.07 17.73
CA LYS A 82 -21.12 -12.81 17.09
C LYS A 82 -19.66 -12.45 17.35
N ALA A 83 -19.18 -12.74 18.54
CA ALA A 83 -17.76 -12.58 18.88
C ALA A 83 -16.86 -13.54 18.09
N LEU A 84 -17.28 -14.81 17.92
CA LEU A 84 -16.58 -15.80 17.11
C LEU A 84 -16.58 -15.42 15.62
N GLU A 85 -17.72 -15.01 15.07
CA GLU A 85 -17.83 -14.50 13.70
C GLU A 85 -16.87 -13.32 13.47
N THR A 86 -16.85 -12.36 14.39
CA THR A 86 -15.93 -11.21 14.32
C THR A 86 -14.47 -11.63 14.38
N TYR A 87 -14.15 -12.63 15.22
CA TYR A 87 -12.79 -13.17 15.31
C TYR A 87 -12.37 -13.84 14.00
N LEU A 88 -13.24 -14.66 13.40
CA LEU A 88 -12.98 -15.27 12.09
C LEU A 88 -12.75 -14.20 11.01
N LYS A 89 -13.58 -13.15 10.95
CA LYS A 89 -13.40 -12.05 10.00
C LYS A 89 -12.06 -11.31 10.17
N ARG A 90 -11.62 -11.16 11.42
CA ARG A 90 -10.27 -10.62 11.71
C ARG A 90 -9.16 -11.55 11.27
N VAL A 91 -9.31 -12.87 11.49
CA VAL A 91 -8.34 -13.88 11.03
C VAL A 91 -8.21 -13.88 9.52
N TRP A 92 -9.32 -13.81 8.80
CA TRP A 92 -9.31 -13.66 7.33
C TRP A 92 -8.60 -12.39 6.89
N PHE A 93 -8.94 -11.27 7.54
CA PHE A 93 -8.39 -9.96 7.17
C PHE A 93 -6.89 -9.85 7.38
N SER A 94 -6.39 -10.44 8.44
CA SER A 94 -4.98 -10.35 8.85
C SER A 94 -4.13 -11.54 8.37
N ASN A 95 -4.68 -12.44 7.55
CA ASN A 95 -4.04 -13.71 7.18
C ASN A 95 -3.54 -14.50 8.41
N GLY A 96 -4.24 -14.39 9.56
CA GLY A 96 -3.87 -15.06 10.80
C GLY A 96 -4.42 -14.40 12.06
N ILE A 97 -3.98 -14.90 13.21
CA ILE A 97 -4.50 -14.52 14.53
C ILE A 97 -3.86 -13.24 15.11
N HIS A 98 -3.06 -12.54 14.33
CA HIS A 98 -2.40 -11.29 14.74
C HIS A 98 -2.89 -10.10 13.91
N HIS A 99 -2.96 -8.94 14.55
CA HIS A 99 -3.38 -7.71 13.88
C HIS A 99 -2.45 -7.40 12.69
N HIS A 100 -3.04 -7.12 11.51
CA HIS A 100 -2.31 -6.90 10.27
C HIS A 100 -1.27 -5.77 10.35
N TYR A 101 -1.54 -4.71 11.12
CA TYR A 101 -0.69 -3.53 11.26
C TYR A 101 0.15 -3.56 12.55
N GLY A 102 -0.50 -3.72 13.72
CA GLY A 102 0.19 -3.67 15.02
C GLY A 102 0.91 -4.97 15.42
N CYS A 103 0.65 -6.06 14.73
CA CYS A 103 1.21 -7.39 14.98
C CYS A 103 0.85 -8.03 16.31
N GLU A 104 0.03 -7.43 17.16
CA GLU A 104 -0.44 -8.03 18.41
C GLU A 104 -1.45 -9.14 18.15
N LYS A 105 -1.40 -10.21 18.97
CA LYS A 105 -2.37 -11.28 18.91
C LYS A 105 -3.77 -10.80 19.27
N PHE A 106 -4.79 -11.24 18.54
CA PHE A 106 -6.18 -10.98 18.85
C PHE A 106 -6.58 -11.69 20.14
N VAL A 107 -7.26 -10.98 21.02
CA VAL A 107 -7.90 -11.57 22.20
C VAL A 107 -9.34 -11.93 21.82
N PRO A 108 -9.74 -13.23 21.89
CA PRO A 108 -11.12 -13.61 21.63
C PRO A 108 -12.09 -12.94 22.63
N ALA A 109 -13.24 -12.49 22.15
CA ALA A 109 -14.32 -11.98 23.00
C ALA A 109 -15.36 -13.07 23.33
N PHE A 110 -15.04 -14.33 23.04
CA PHE A 110 -15.78 -15.55 23.43
C PHE A 110 -14.87 -16.41 24.30
N THR A 111 -15.48 -17.31 25.10
CA THR A 111 -14.72 -18.16 26.02
C THR A 111 -14.17 -19.43 25.35
N GLU A 112 -13.10 -20.00 25.91
CA GLU A 112 -12.57 -21.30 25.46
C GLU A 112 -13.62 -22.40 25.60
N GLU A 113 -14.41 -22.37 26.67
CA GLU A 113 -15.49 -23.35 26.90
C GLU A 113 -16.53 -23.30 25.77
N TYR A 114 -16.97 -22.10 25.40
CA TYR A 114 -17.88 -21.91 24.25
C TYR A 114 -17.25 -22.40 22.94
N PHE A 115 -15.99 -22.07 22.68
CA PHE A 115 -15.28 -22.51 21.49
C PHE A 115 -15.24 -24.05 21.40
N ARG A 116 -14.86 -24.72 22.46
CA ARG A 116 -14.83 -26.19 22.51
C ARG A 116 -16.21 -26.80 22.27
N GLN A 117 -17.25 -26.24 22.90
CA GLN A 117 -18.62 -26.70 22.70
C GLN A 117 -19.04 -26.60 21.21
N VAL A 118 -18.75 -25.50 20.54
CA VAL A 118 -19.14 -25.35 19.12
C VAL A 118 -18.28 -26.19 18.18
N VAL A 119 -17.00 -26.43 18.50
CA VAL A 119 -16.14 -27.38 17.79
C VAL A 119 -16.74 -28.78 17.83
N ASP A 120 -17.12 -29.25 19.00
CA ASP A 120 -17.75 -30.59 19.19
C ASP A 120 -19.09 -30.68 18.44
N CYS A 121 -19.95 -29.64 18.57
CA CYS A 121 -21.26 -29.62 17.92
C CYS A 121 -21.16 -29.63 16.39
N CYS A 122 -20.16 -28.98 15.83
CA CYS A 122 -19.97 -28.88 14.38
C CYS A 122 -19.17 -30.04 13.79
N GLY A 123 -18.64 -30.94 14.61
CA GLY A 123 -17.78 -32.01 14.17
C GLY A 123 -16.54 -31.50 13.44
N CYS A 124 -15.93 -30.44 13.97
CA CYS A 124 -14.73 -29.88 13.39
C CYS A 124 -13.54 -30.76 13.70
N GLU A 125 -12.92 -31.32 12.68
CA GLU A 125 -11.76 -32.18 12.82
C GLU A 125 -10.48 -31.34 12.85
N ASP A 126 -9.71 -31.47 13.92
CA ASP A 126 -8.32 -31.03 13.99
C ASP A 126 -7.56 -32.07 14.84
N GLU A 127 -6.35 -32.44 14.44
CA GLU A 127 -5.54 -33.47 15.08
C GLU A 127 -5.21 -33.15 16.54
N ASN A 128 -5.15 -31.84 16.89
CA ASN A 128 -4.82 -31.39 18.23
C ASN A 128 -5.52 -30.08 18.60
N ILE A 129 -6.83 -30.12 18.83
CA ILE A 129 -7.63 -28.95 19.22
C ILE A 129 -7.16 -28.32 20.53
N ASP A 130 -6.59 -29.09 21.45
CA ASP A 130 -6.06 -28.57 22.71
C ASP A 130 -4.87 -27.64 22.51
N GLU A 131 -4.03 -27.92 21.52
CA GLU A 131 -2.94 -27.06 21.14
C GLU A 131 -3.47 -25.75 20.53
N LEU A 132 -4.47 -25.81 19.62
CA LEU A 132 -5.09 -24.63 19.07
C LEU A 132 -5.77 -23.76 20.13
N CYS A 133 -6.47 -24.37 21.10
CA CYS A 133 -7.06 -23.62 22.21
C CYS A 133 -5.99 -22.86 23.01
N LYS A 134 -4.85 -23.50 23.34
CA LYS A 134 -3.74 -22.80 24.00
C LYS A 134 -3.24 -21.60 23.19
N VAL A 135 -3.03 -21.79 21.88
CA VAL A 135 -2.54 -20.72 21.00
C VAL A 135 -3.56 -19.58 20.91
N ILE A 136 -4.85 -19.87 20.82
CA ILE A 136 -5.91 -18.86 20.69
C ILE A 136 -6.09 -18.09 22.01
N PHE A 137 -6.19 -18.78 23.15
CA PHE A 137 -6.66 -18.18 24.41
C PHE A 137 -5.56 -17.76 25.38
N ASP A 138 -4.35 -18.37 25.34
CA ASP A 138 -3.25 -17.95 26.21
C ASP A 138 -2.54 -16.73 25.63
N PRO A 139 -2.65 -15.53 26.24
CA PRO A 139 -2.04 -14.31 25.71
C PRO A 139 -0.50 -14.33 25.72
N THR A 140 0.12 -15.27 26.44
CA THR A 140 1.59 -15.36 26.53
C THR A 140 2.21 -16.21 25.42
N ILE A 141 1.40 -17.03 24.74
CA ILE A 141 1.84 -17.85 23.61
C ILE A 141 1.73 -17.03 22.32
N GLN A 142 2.84 -16.84 21.63
CA GLN A 142 2.91 -16.10 20.37
C GLN A 142 2.23 -14.71 20.45
N PRO A 143 2.63 -13.83 21.38
CA PRO A 143 1.94 -12.57 21.63
C PRO A 143 2.04 -11.57 20.46
N LYS A 144 3.05 -11.72 19.60
CA LYS A 144 3.28 -10.87 18.42
C LYS A 144 3.62 -11.68 17.17
N ARG A 145 3.11 -11.29 16.01
CA ARG A 145 3.53 -11.83 14.72
C ARG A 145 4.99 -11.50 14.43
N VAL A 146 5.35 -10.22 14.54
CA VAL A 146 6.71 -9.70 14.35
C VAL A 146 7.08 -8.88 15.58
N ASN A 147 8.10 -9.30 16.31
CA ASN A 147 8.66 -8.55 17.44
C ASN A 147 9.90 -7.78 16.97
N GLN A 148 9.96 -6.46 17.30
CA GLN A 148 11.07 -5.57 17.01
C GLN A 148 11.65 -4.94 18.28
N LYS A 149 11.35 -5.49 19.45
CA LYS A 149 11.78 -4.93 20.73
C LYS A 149 13.27 -5.18 20.97
N ALA A 150 14.02 -4.10 21.15
CA ALA A 150 15.45 -4.18 21.44
C ALA A 150 15.74 -5.01 22.70
N GLY A 151 16.68 -5.94 22.58
CA GLY A 151 17.13 -6.81 23.66
C GLY A 151 16.41 -8.16 23.76
N ASP A 152 15.33 -8.36 23.00
CA ASP A 152 14.70 -9.67 22.86
C ASP A 152 15.41 -10.46 21.74
N ASP A 153 15.32 -11.79 21.76
CA ASP A 153 15.57 -12.62 20.57
C ASP A 153 14.39 -12.43 19.61
N LEU A 154 14.60 -11.68 18.55
CA LEU A 154 13.53 -11.28 17.63
C LEU A 154 12.91 -12.49 16.90
N VAL A 155 13.69 -13.53 16.64
CA VAL A 155 13.25 -14.75 15.95
C VAL A 155 12.39 -15.60 16.88
N GLN A 156 12.87 -15.91 18.08
CA GLN A 156 12.14 -16.78 19.02
C GLN A 156 10.88 -16.13 19.60
N THR A 157 10.83 -14.80 19.64
CA THR A 157 9.70 -14.04 20.19
C THR A 157 8.68 -13.58 19.13
N SER A 158 8.91 -13.91 17.86
CA SER A 158 7.99 -13.68 16.76
C SER A 158 7.23 -14.95 16.38
N ALA A 159 5.93 -14.81 16.06
CA ALA A 159 5.07 -15.94 15.69
C ALA A 159 5.12 -16.28 14.20
N CYS A 160 5.71 -15.43 13.36
CA CYS A 160 5.86 -15.70 11.92
C CYS A 160 6.65 -16.99 11.66
N ASN A 161 6.25 -17.74 10.63
CA ASN A 161 6.70 -19.10 10.38
C ASN A 161 7.88 -19.18 9.40
N TYR A 162 8.91 -18.34 9.62
CA TYR A 162 10.11 -18.29 8.79
C TYR A 162 11.30 -19.05 9.37
N TYR A 163 11.24 -19.35 10.67
CA TYR A 163 12.32 -19.97 11.43
C TYR A 163 11.74 -21.09 12.31
N GLU A 164 12.40 -22.24 12.34
CA GLU A 164 11.99 -23.38 13.17
C GLU A 164 13.14 -23.82 14.07
N ASP A 165 12.95 -23.70 15.38
CA ASP A 165 13.93 -24.03 16.43
C ASP A 165 15.28 -23.31 16.28
N VAL A 166 15.28 -22.11 15.71
CA VAL A 166 16.46 -21.28 15.43
C VAL A 166 16.42 -20.03 16.31
N THR A 167 17.56 -19.62 16.84
CA THR A 167 17.72 -18.33 17.51
C THR A 167 18.07 -17.22 16.51
N GLN A 168 17.89 -15.96 16.92
CA GLN A 168 18.30 -14.82 16.11
C GLN A 168 19.79 -14.90 15.71
N GLN A 169 20.66 -15.15 16.69
CA GLN A 169 22.11 -15.22 16.45
C GLN A 169 22.48 -16.33 15.44
N GLU A 170 21.85 -17.51 15.57
CA GLU A 170 22.08 -18.61 14.65
C GLU A 170 21.66 -18.26 13.21
N ALA A 171 20.52 -17.56 13.05
CA ALA A 171 20.07 -17.11 11.74
C ALA A 171 21.00 -16.07 11.13
N GLU A 172 21.40 -15.07 11.90
CA GLU A 172 22.33 -14.03 11.47
C GLU A 172 23.68 -14.62 11.06
N ASP A 173 24.28 -15.50 11.88
CA ASP A 173 25.56 -16.16 11.58
C ASP A 173 25.47 -17.04 10.33
N PHE A 174 24.35 -17.76 10.15
CA PHE A 174 24.12 -18.62 9.00
C PHE A 174 24.13 -17.85 7.70
N TYR A 175 23.37 -16.74 7.63
CA TYR A 175 23.27 -15.94 6.40
C TYR A 175 24.50 -15.05 6.18
N GLU A 176 25.15 -14.58 7.25
CA GLU A 176 26.41 -13.84 7.13
C GLU A 176 27.51 -14.70 6.50
N ALA A 177 27.59 -15.98 6.88
CA ALA A 177 28.55 -16.92 6.30
C ALA A 177 28.35 -17.19 4.78
N MET A 178 27.17 -16.90 4.25
CA MET A 178 26.84 -17.03 2.82
C MET A 178 27.22 -15.78 1.99
N ARG A 179 27.41 -14.63 2.65
CA ARG A 179 27.67 -13.36 1.96
C ARG A 179 29.11 -13.29 1.44
N ASP A 180 29.26 -12.78 0.23
CA ASP A 180 30.53 -12.37 -0.34
C ASP A 180 30.52 -10.85 -0.53
N GLU A 181 31.30 -10.13 0.26
CA GLU A 181 31.40 -8.67 0.19
C GLU A 181 31.92 -8.16 -1.17
N ASN A 182 32.59 -9.01 -1.94
CA ASN A 182 33.12 -8.67 -3.26
C ASN A 182 32.17 -9.04 -4.40
N GLU A 183 31.03 -9.65 -4.12
CA GLU A 183 30.04 -10.02 -5.14
C GLU A 183 29.34 -8.76 -5.69
N PRO A 184 29.53 -8.39 -6.96
CA PRO A 184 28.93 -7.20 -7.53
C PRO A 184 27.42 -7.35 -7.80
N MET A 185 26.86 -8.54 -7.65
CA MET A 185 25.44 -8.88 -7.79
C MET A 185 25.03 -9.77 -6.62
N PRO A 186 24.95 -9.22 -5.40
CA PRO A 186 24.70 -10.00 -4.20
C PRO A 186 23.32 -10.68 -4.25
N ILE A 187 23.29 -11.95 -3.85
CA ILE A 187 22.03 -12.70 -3.71
C ILE A 187 21.33 -12.29 -2.43
N SER A 188 20.01 -12.13 -2.48
CA SER A 188 19.14 -11.94 -1.31
C SER A 188 18.91 -13.28 -0.60
N TYR A 189 19.97 -13.83 0.02
CA TYR A 189 19.89 -15.12 0.72
C TYR A 189 18.79 -15.13 1.77
N GLY A 190 18.04 -16.23 1.83
CA GLY A 190 16.93 -16.41 2.75
C GLY A 190 15.57 -15.90 2.26
N LEU A 191 15.52 -15.16 1.15
CA LEU A 191 14.31 -14.50 0.66
C LEU A 191 13.12 -15.46 0.49
N ASN A 192 13.35 -16.67 -0.02
CA ASN A 192 12.34 -17.67 -0.35
C ASN A 192 12.57 -19.02 0.35
N SER A 193 12.91 -18.98 1.63
CA SER A 193 13.17 -20.20 2.40
C SER A 193 12.75 -20.10 3.86
N THR A 194 12.42 -21.22 4.48
CA THR A 194 12.34 -21.39 5.92
C THR A 194 13.68 -21.92 6.43
N LEU A 195 14.25 -21.27 7.44
CA LEU A 195 15.46 -21.77 8.11
C LEU A 195 15.06 -22.60 9.33
N ARG A 196 15.52 -23.84 9.38
CA ARG A 196 15.25 -24.73 10.51
C ARG A 196 16.49 -25.38 11.06
N LYS A 197 16.41 -25.77 12.32
CA LYS A 197 17.42 -26.61 12.97
C LYS A 197 16.96 -28.08 12.90
N THR A 198 17.81 -28.91 12.32
CA THR A 198 17.57 -30.37 12.23
C THR A 198 17.82 -31.06 13.57
N ALA A 199 17.35 -32.29 13.73
CA ALA A 199 17.46 -33.05 14.98
C ALA A 199 18.93 -33.27 15.43
N ASP A 200 19.90 -33.22 14.52
CA ASP A 200 21.34 -33.29 14.80
C ASP A 200 21.96 -31.90 15.04
N GLY A 201 21.14 -30.85 15.13
CA GLY A 201 21.55 -29.50 15.48
C GLY A 201 22.10 -28.68 14.33
N MET A 202 22.05 -29.18 13.09
CA MET A 202 22.50 -28.43 11.93
C MET A 202 21.41 -27.49 11.41
N LEU A 203 21.82 -26.32 10.91
CA LEU A 203 20.91 -25.38 10.23
C LEU A 203 20.74 -25.79 8.77
N LYS A 204 19.49 -25.73 8.29
CA LYS A 204 19.13 -26.08 6.93
C LYS A 204 18.03 -25.15 6.41
N GLU A 205 18.18 -24.67 5.16
CA GLU A 205 17.10 -24.00 4.46
C GLU A 205 16.17 -25.02 3.78
N ASP A 206 14.87 -24.85 3.98
CA ASP A 206 13.83 -25.46 3.16
C ASP A 206 13.30 -24.40 2.20
N VAL A 207 13.79 -24.49 0.97
CA VAL A 207 13.48 -23.51 -0.09
C VAL A 207 12.04 -23.69 -0.58
N TRP A 208 11.36 -22.58 -0.80
CA TRP A 208 10.00 -22.55 -1.32
C TRP A 208 10.00 -22.63 -2.83
N HIS A 209 9.64 -23.79 -3.36
CA HIS A 209 9.60 -24.05 -4.80
C HIS A 209 8.64 -25.23 -5.08
N GLU A 210 8.36 -25.51 -6.34
CA GLU A 210 7.39 -26.52 -6.78
C GLU A 210 7.65 -27.93 -6.20
N GLY A 211 8.90 -28.28 -6.00
CA GLY A 211 9.31 -29.57 -5.40
C GLY A 211 9.61 -29.51 -3.90
N GLY A 212 9.46 -28.35 -3.26
CA GLY A 212 9.80 -28.09 -1.86
C GLY A 212 8.62 -27.69 -1.00
N LEU A 213 8.89 -26.88 0.02
CA LEU A 213 7.85 -26.31 0.86
C LEU A 213 6.92 -25.41 0.01
N TYR A 214 5.62 -25.45 0.31
CA TYR A 214 4.54 -24.81 -0.47
C TYR A 214 4.36 -25.34 -1.91
N GLY A 215 4.96 -26.49 -2.22
CA GLY A 215 4.99 -27.05 -3.57
C GLY A 215 3.62 -27.20 -4.22
N ASP A 216 2.60 -27.60 -3.47
CA ASP A 216 1.26 -27.81 -4.02
C ASP A 216 0.60 -26.48 -4.42
N ALA A 217 0.69 -25.43 -3.62
CA ALA A 217 0.22 -24.09 -3.98
C ALA A 217 1.03 -23.54 -5.18
N ILE A 218 2.35 -23.70 -5.17
CA ILE A 218 3.24 -23.21 -6.24
C ILE A 218 2.93 -23.90 -7.58
N LYS A 219 2.60 -25.20 -7.61
CA LYS A 219 2.14 -25.90 -8.84
C LYS A 219 0.90 -25.27 -9.44
N HIS A 220 -0.05 -24.84 -8.61
CA HIS A 220 -1.24 -24.15 -9.09
C HIS A 220 -0.92 -22.74 -9.60
N ILE A 221 -0.01 -22.01 -8.92
CA ILE A 221 0.49 -20.71 -9.37
C ILE A 221 1.14 -20.86 -10.77
N THR A 222 2.08 -21.78 -10.92
CA THR A 222 2.79 -22.00 -12.20
C THR A 222 1.85 -22.43 -13.33
N TYR A 223 0.88 -23.30 -13.03
CA TYR A 223 -0.14 -23.69 -14.02
C TYR A 223 -0.90 -22.47 -14.58
N TRP A 224 -1.39 -21.58 -13.72
CA TRP A 224 -2.12 -20.41 -14.18
C TRP A 224 -1.23 -19.36 -14.83
N LEU A 225 0.03 -19.22 -14.41
CA LEU A 225 1.02 -18.38 -15.08
C LEU A 225 1.30 -18.88 -16.50
N GLU A 226 1.43 -20.20 -16.71
CA GLU A 226 1.60 -20.78 -18.05
C GLU A 226 0.38 -20.50 -18.95
N LYS A 227 -0.85 -20.60 -18.40
CA LYS A 227 -2.06 -20.17 -19.11
C LYS A 227 -2.06 -18.69 -19.47
N ALA A 228 -1.57 -17.83 -18.57
CA ALA A 228 -1.43 -16.41 -18.83
C ALA A 228 -0.41 -16.15 -19.96
N ALA A 229 0.71 -16.87 -20.00
CA ALA A 229 1.71 -16.74 -21.04
C ALA A 229 1.17 -17.03 -22.46
N GLU A 230 0.21 -17.99 -22.59
CA GLU A 230 -0.43 -18.32 -23.87
C GLU A 230 -1.21 -17.13 -24.48
N VAL A 231 -1.69 -16.22 -23.62
CA VAL A 231 -2.52 -15.06 -24.00
C VAL A 231 -1.86 -13.72 -23.72
N ALA A 232 -0.57 -13.70 -23.37
CA ALA A 232 0.19 -12.48 -23.12
C ALA A 232 0.12 -11.51 -24.30
N GLU A 233 0.17 -10.21 -24.04
CA GLU A 233 0.00 -9.17 -25.05
C GLU A 233 1.15 -9.15 -26.08
N ASN A 234 2.36 -9.52 -25.64
CA ASN A 234 3.57 -9.54 -26.45
C ASN A 234 4.53 -10.67 -26.04
N GLU A 235 5.56 -10.90 -26.86
CA GLU A 235 6.56 -11.96 -26.63
C GLU A 235 7.40 -11.74 -25.37
N LEU A 236 7.67 -10.48 -25.02
CA LEU A 236 8.44 -10.15 -23.83
C LEU A 236 7.67 -10.53 -22.55
N GLN A 237 6.37 -10.23 -22.47
CA GLN A 237 5.54 -10.67 -21.35
C GLN A 237 5.49 -12.18 -21.22
N ALA A 238 5.32 -12.91 -22.32
CA ALA A 238 5.34 -14.38 -22.30
C ALA A 238 6.70 -14.93 -21.81
N LYS A 239 7.80 -14.32 -22.24
CA LYS A 239 9.16 -14.65 -21.77
C LYS A 239 9.32 -14.40 -20.27
N ILE A 240 8.89 -13.23 -19.77
CA ILE A 240 8.95 -12.86 -18.36
C ILE A 240 8.21 -13.87 -17.50
N ILE A 241 7.00 -14.27 -17.91
CA ILE A 241 6.22 -15.30 -17.21
C ILE A 241 6.99 -16.63 -17.19
N GLY A 242 7.57 -17.05 -18.32
CA GLY A 242 8.37 -18.27 -18.39
C GLY A 242 9.57 -18.24 -17.42
N MET A 243 10.24 -17.11 -17.29
CA MET A 243 11.35 -16.93 -16.33
C MET A 243 10.87 -17.01 -14.87
N LEU A 244 9.70 -16.45 -14.57
CA LEU A 244 9.10 -16.55 -13.23
C LEU A 244 8.70 -17.99 -12.91
N VAL A 245 8.12 -18.72 -13.85
CA VAL A 245 7.80 -20.15 -13.73
C VAL A 245 9.08 -20.97 -13.47
N ASP A 246 10.17 -20.70 -14.18
CA ASP A 246 11.47 -21.35 -13.97
C ASP A 246 12.03 -21.07 -12.56
N TYR A 247 11.84 -19.85 -12.04
CA TYR A 247 12.16 -19.53 -10.65
C TYR A 247 11.33 -20.36 -9.67
N TYR A 248 10.02 -20.38 -9.81
CA TYR A 248 9.14 -21.17 -8.94
C TYR A 248 9.42 -22.67 -8.96
N ARG A 249 9.85 -23.20 -10.10
CA ARG A 249 10.23 -24.62 -10.21
C ARG A 249 11.52 -24.97 -9.48
N THR A 250 12.45 -24.03 -9.39
CA THR A 250 13.79 -24.30 -8.86
C THR A 250 14.06 -23.66 -7.51
N GLY A 251 13.40 -22.54 -7.17
CA GLY A 251 13.71 -21.72 -6.02
C GLY A 251 15.02 -20.95 -6.14
N ASP A 252 15.64 -20.90 -7.32
CA ASP A 252 16.95 -20.25 -7.54
C ASP A 252 16.80 -18.74 -7.62
N LEU A 253 17.35 -18.03 -6.63
CA LEU A 253 17.28 -16.57 -6.51
C LEU A 253 18.01 -15.84 -7.65
N ARG A 254 19.00 -16.46 -8.32
CA ARG A 254 19.61 -15.87 -9.54
C ARG A 254 18.60 -15.82 -10.70
N LYS A 255 17.71 -16.79 -10.78
CA LYS A 255 16.61 -16.74 -11.76
C LYS A 255 15.60 -15.66 -11.45
N PHE A 256 15.35 -15.43 -10.15
CA PHE A 256 14.49 -14.32 -9.71
C PHE A 256 15.09 -12.96 -10.04
N ASP A 257 16.39 -12.77 -9.82
CA ASP A 257 17.11 -11.56 -10.24
C ASP A 257 17.02 -11.35 -11.77
N ALA A 258 17.27 -12.41 -12.54
CA ALA A 258 17.16 -12.35 -14.01
C ALA A 258 15.73 -12.03 -14.48
N TYR A 259 14.71 -12.61 -13.86
CA TYR A 259 13.31 -12.27 -14.07
C TYR A 259 13.06 -10.80 -13.79
N SER A 260 13.50 -10.29 -12.65
CA SER A 260 13.31 -8.90 -12.23
C SER A 260 13.93 -7.91 -13.23
N ILE A 261 15.12 -8.20 -13.74
CA ILE A 261 15.80 -7.39 -14.76
C ILE A 261 15.02 -7.40 -16.08
N GLU A 262 14.49 -8.54 -16.49
CA GLU A 262 13.71 -8.65 -17.73
C GLU A 262 12.34 -7.98 -17.60
N TRP A 263 11.68 -8.11 -16.44
CA TRP A 263 10.43 -7.44 -16.11
C TRP A 263 10.55 -5.89 -16.17
N LEU A 264 11.69 -5.33 -15.77
CA LEU A 264 11.95 -3.89 -15.86
C LEU A 264 11.94 -3.36 -17.30
N LYS A 265 12.16 -4.20 -18.31
CA LYS A 265 12.20 -3.80 -19.72
C LYS A 265 10.81 -3.71 -20.37
N GLU A 266 9.82 -4.35 -19.76
CA GLU A 266 8.46 -4.37 -20.29
C GLU A 266 7.73 -3.09 -19.93
N HIS A 267 7.44 -2.25 -20.94
CA HIS A 267 6.72 -1.00 -20.82
C HIS A 267 5.58 -0.83 -21.85
N GLU A 268 5.51 -1.72 -22.84
CA GLU A 268 4.57 -1.58 -23.95
C GLU A 268 3.20 -2.16 -23.62
N GLY A 269 3.15 -3.29 -22.93
CA GLY A 269 1.91 -3.93 -22.53
C GLY A 269 1.03 -3.03 -21.68
N ARG A 270 -0.27 -3.21 -21.80
CA ARG A 270 -1.26 -2.54 -20.96
C ARG A 270 -1.40 -3.20 -19.61
N ILE A 271 -1.17 -4.51 -19.54
CA ILE A 271 -1.31 -5.32 -18.33
C ILE A 271 0.08 -5.61 -17.76
N ASP A 272 0.21 -5.51 -16.45
CA ASP A 272 1.41 -5.89 -15.71
C ASP A 272 1.00 -6.64 -14.44
N PHE A 273 1.96 -7.30 -13.79
CA PHE A 273 1.68 -8.05 -12.57
C PHE A 273 2.89 -8.14 -11.66
N ILE A 274 2.63 -8.35 -10.39
CA ILE A 274 3.56 -8.74 -9.34
C ILE A 274 3.11 -10.11 -8.86
N ASN A 275 4.03 -11.05 -8.70
CA ASN A 275 3.71 -12.38 -8.19
C ASN A 275 5.00 -13.02 -7.67
N GLY A 276 5.12 -13.24 -6.37
CA GLY A 276 6.35 -13.80 -5.81
C GLY A 276 6.50 -13.61 -4.32
N PHE A 277 7.69 -13.95 -3.84
CA PHE A 277 8.18 -13.67 -2.50
C PHE A 277 8.93 -12.33 -2.57
N ILE A 278 8.33 -11.24 -2.13
CA ILE A 278 8.75 -9.87 -2.46
C ILE A 278 9.14 -9.05 -1.23
N GLU A 279 8.17 -8.77 -0.33
CA GLU A 279 8.37 -7.84 0.78
C GLU A 279 8.80 -8.56 2.05
N VAL A 280 9.76 -7.97 2.76
CA VAL A 280 10.41 -8.58 3.93
C VAL A 280 9.94 -8.04 5.27
N TYR A 281 8.91 -7.19 5.30
CA TYR A 281 8.38 -6.60 6.53
C TYR A 281 7.77 -7.64 7.50
N GLY A 282 7.37 -8.80 6.99
CA GLY A 282 6.86 -9.92 7.79
C GLY A 282 7.93 -10.69 8.56
N ASP A 283 9.21 -10.48 8.26
CA ASP A 283 10.35 -11.11 8.93
C ASP A 283 11.00 -10.17 9.95
N PRO A 284 11.17 -10.55 11.22
CA PRO A 284 11.84 -9.72 12.22
C PRO A 284 13.29 -9.35 11.86
N LEU A 285 13.97 -10.13 11.02
CA LEU A 285 15.33 -9.86 10.54
C LEU A 285 15.35 -9.16 9.16
N GLY A 286 14.20 -8.98 8.51
CA GLY A 286 14.12 -8.30 7.21
C GLY A 286 14.79 -9.06 6.05
N MET A 287 14.87 -10.38 6.11
CA MET A 287 15.54 -11.23 5.12
C MET A 287 14.58 -12.10 4.31
N LYS A 288 13.52 -12.59 4.93
CA LYS A 288 12.57 -13.53 4.34
C LYS A 288 11.31 -12.81 3.86
N ALA A 289 10.90 -13.12 2.65
CA ALA A 289 9.79 -12.41 2.00
C ALA A 289 8.45 -13.12 2.20
N SER A 290 7.40 -12.33 2.43
CA SER A 290 6.03 -12.80 2.29
C SER A 290 5.67 -13.01 0.82
N TRP A 291 4.76 -13.94 0.57
CA TRP A 291 4.21 -14.13 -0.76
C TRP A 291 3.11 -13.10 -1.05
N GLU A 292 3.18 -12.48 -2.22
CA GLU A 292 2.20 -11.50 -2.66
C GLU A 292 1.94 -11.58 -4.17
N GLY A 293 0.80 -11.05 -4.59
CA GLY A 293 0.47 -10.91 -5.98
C GLY A 293 -0.50 -9.77 -6.24
N ILE A 294 -0.24 -9.02 -7.29
CA ILE A 294 -1.12 -7.95 -7.78
C ILE A 294 -1.19 -8.05 -9.29
N VAL A 295 -2.39 -7.95 -9.84
CA VAL A 295 -2.60 -7.82 -11.29
C VAL A 295 -3.06 -6.41 -11.57
N THR A 296 -2.41 -5.73 -12.50
CA THR A 296 -2.72 -4.34 -12.84
C THR A 296 -2.90 -4.15 -14.34
N TYR A 297 -3.59 -3.08 -14.72
CA TYR A 297 -3.59 -2.59 -16.09
C TYR A 297 -3.53 -1.05 -16.09
N LYS A 298 -2.88 -0.49 -17.12
CA LYS A 298 -2.69 0.97 -17.22
C LYS A 298 -4.04 1.70 -17.22
N ASP A 299 -4.16 2.70 -16.35
CA ASP A 299 -5.22 3.70 -16.42
C ASP A 299 -4.91 4.63 -17.60
N MET A 300 -5.67 4.49 -18.69
CA MET A 300 -5.40 5.26 -19.92
C MET A 300 -5.73 6.75 -19.75
N VAL A 301 -6.66 7.11 -18.88
CA VAL A 301 -7.02 8.52 -18.61
C VAL A 301 -5.89 9.17 -17.82
N ALA A 302 -5.45 8.56 -16.75
CA ALA A 302 -4.32 9.03 -15.96
C ALA A 302 -3.01 9.01 -16.77
N THR A 303 -2.77 7.97 -17.57
CA THR A 303 -1.60 7.89 -18.46
C THR A 303 -1.57 9.06 -19.46
N GLN A 304 -2.69 9.41 -20.07
CA GLN A 304 -2.78 10.55 -20.99
C GLN A 304 -2.54 11.87 -20.25
N ARG A 305 -3.04 11.99 -19.02
CA ARG A 305 -2.83 13.18 -18.16
C ARG A 305 -1.35 13.36 -17.83
N THR A 306 -0.69 12.32 -17.32
CA THR A 306 0.76 12.35 -16.98
C THR A 306 1.64 12.58 -18.22
N GLN A 307 1.30 11.99 -19.37
CA GLN A 307 1.99 12.24 -20.62
C GLN A 307 1.86 13.69 -21.08
N THR A 308 0.70 14.31 -20.89
CA THR A 308 0.47 15.71 -21.22
C THR A 308 1.33 16.62 -20.34
N ILE A 309 1.41 16.33 -19.03
CA ILE A 309 2.29 17.04 -18.09
C ILE A 309 3.75 16.88 -18.51
N SER A 310 4.18 15.65 -18.74
CA SER A 310 5.56 15.31 -19.10
C SER A 310 6.03 15.96 -20.42
N LYS A 311 5.18 16.01 -21.44
CA LYS A 311 5.47 16.70 -22.70
C LYS A 311 5.65 18.21 -22.54
N ASN A 312 5.09 18.80 -21.50
CA ASN A 312 5.22 20.21 -21.17
C ASN A 312 6.24 20.46 -20.03
N ALA A 313 6.98 19.46 -19.57
CA ALA A 313 7.85 19.57 -18.41
C ALA A 313 8.88 20.71 -18.54
N GLN A 314 9.47 20.92 -19.73
CA GLN A 314 10.40 22.03 -19.96
C GLN A 314 9.72 23.38 -19.80
N TRP A 315 8.48 23.53 -20.30
CA TRP A 315 7.72 24.77 -20.11
C TRP A 315 7.52 25.10 -18.63
N PHE A 316 7.13 24.09 -17.83
CA PHE A 316 6.96 24.26 -16.39
C PHE A 316 8.28 24.60 -15.68
N GLU A 317 9.38 23.97 -16.06
CA GLU A 317 10.71 24.29 -15.51
C GLU A 317 11.11 25.74 -15.78
N ASP A 318 10.95 26.18 -17.05
CA ASP A 318 11.34 27.52 -17.50
C ASP A 318 10.48 28.64 -16.88
N HIS A 319 9.23 28.35 -16.51
CA HIS A 319 8.30 29.31 -15.90
C HIS A 319 8.19 29.18 -14.38
N SER A 320 8.98 28.30 -13.76
CA SER A 320 8.95 28.13 -12.31
C SER A 320 9.43 29.38 -11.58
N PRO A 321 8.98 29.65 -10.34
CA PRO A 321 9.43 30.79 -9.55
C PRO A 321 10.84 30.63 -8.99
N VAL A 322 11.55 29.60 -9.42
CA VAL A 322 12.91 29.24 -9.01
C VAL A 322 13.93 30.10 -9.73
N ASP A 323 15.05 30.42 -9.05
CA ASP A 323 16.18 31.13 -9.68
C ASP A 323 16.67 30.35 -10.91
N PRO A 324 16.88 31.00 -12.07
CA PRO A 324 17.33 30.32 -13.29
C PRO A 324 18.59 29.47 -13.14
N ARG A 325 19.47 29.79 -12.20
CA ARG A 325 20.69 28.99 -11.90
C ARG A 325 20.36 27.58 -11.42
N PHE A 326 19.22 27.39 -10.80
CA PHE A 326 18.78 26.13 -10.19
C PHE A 326 17.82 25.35 -11.08
N ARG A 327 17.40 25.90 -12.21
CA ARG A 327 16.55 25.22 -13.20
C ARG A 327 17.36 24.25 -14.03
N LYS A 328 16.77 23.13 -14.41
CA LYS A 328 17.37 22.20 -15.36
C LYS A 328 17.38 22.82 -16.76
N PRO A 329 18.53 22.85 -17.43
CA PRO A 329 18.59 23.36 -18.82
C PRO A 329 17.81 22.46 -19.80
N GLN A 330 17.68 21.17 -19.48
CA GLN A 330 16.90 20.21 -20.24
C GLN A 330 16.21 19.25 -19.27
N VAL A 331 14.88 19.24 -19.27
CA VAL A 331 14.08 18.32 -18.48
C VAL A 331 13.76 17.09 -19.33
N VAL A 332 14.12 15.92 -18.84
CA VAL A 332 13.62 14.65 -19.36
C VAL A 332 12.30 14.38 -18.64
N GLY A 333 11.19 14.39 -19.38
CA GLY A 333 9.88 14.18 -18.79
C GLY A 333 9.80 12.81 -18.10
N VAL A 334 9.37 12.82 -16.86
CA VAL A 334 9.06 11.61 -16.09
C VAL A 334 7.57 11.32 -16.24
N THR A 335 7.20 10.10 -16.56
CA THR A 335 5.81 9.64 -16.55
C THR A 335 5.56 8.82 -15.30
N ALA A 336 4.63 9.25 -14.48
CA ALA A 336 4.11 8.41 -13.40
C ALA A 336 3.24 7.29 -14.01
N ASN A 337 3.44 6.07 -13.53
CA ASN A 337 2.66 4.91 -13.95
C ASN A 337 1.44 4.76 -13.03
N VAL A 338 0.32 5.35 -13.42
CA VAL A 338 -0.94 5.13 -12.74
C VAL A 338 -1.64 3.91 -13.33
N VAL A 339 -1.99 2.98 -12.48
CA VAL A 339 -2.61 1.71 -12.86
C VAL A 339 -3.92 1.48 -12.10
N CYS A 340 -4.77 0.63 -12.68
CA CYS A 340 -5.90 0.02 -12.00
C CYS A 340 -5.48 -1.35 -11.48
N SER A 341 -5.64 -1.63 -10.19
CA SER A 341 -5.57 -3.00 -9.69
C SER A 341 -6.79 -3.78 -10.17
N ALA A 342 -6.55 -4.96 -10.71
CA ALA A 342 -7.59 -5.90 -11.12
C ALA A 342 -7.77 -7.05 -10.12
N MET A 343 -6.70 -7.44 -9.41
CA MET A 343 -6.71 -8.49 -8.40
C MET A 343 -5.61 -8.26 -7.38
N LEU A 344 -5.91 -8.50 -6.12
CA LEU A 344 -5.00 -8.48 -4.98
C LEU A 344 -4.91 -9.87 -4.36
N GLY A 345 -3.74 -10.27 -3.87
CA GLY A 345 -3.56 -11.56 -3.21
C GLY A 345 -2.34 -11.63 -2.29
N GLY A 346 -2.34 -12.61 -1.42
CA GLY A 346 -1.27 -12.81 -0.44
C GLY A 346 -1.18 -11.65 0.56
N ASP A 347 0.00 -11.12 0.78
CA ASP A 347 0.24 -10.01 1.71
C ASP A 347 -0.43 -8.69 1.26
N GLU A 348 -0.74 -8.56 -0.03
CA GLU A 348 -1.47 -7.42 -0.58
C GLU A 348 -3.00 -7.55 -0.51
N TYR A 349 -3.54 -8.51 0.24
CA TYR A 349 -4.97 -8.71 0.36
C TYR A 349 -5.39 -9.15 1.77
N PRO A 350 -6.43 -8.56 2.35
CA PRO A 350 -7.31 -7.47 1.87
C PRO A 350 -6.74 -6.05 2.03
N SER A 351 -5.73 -5.85 2.89
CA SER A 351 -5.03 -4.58 3.07
C SER A 351 -3.86 -4.50 2.09
N THR A 352 -3.70 -3.37 1.41
CA THR A 352 -2.68 -3.23 0.36
C THR A 352 -2.04 -1.84 0.37
N ALA A 353 -0.84 -1.74 -0.19
CA ALA A 353 -0.21 -0.48 -0.54
C ALA A 353 -0.92 0.18 -1.74
N ILE A 354 -0.90 1.49 -1.80
CA ILE A 354 -1.40 2.27 -2.95
C ILE A 354 -0.29 2.74 -3.89
N GLY A 355 0.96 2.54 -3.49
CA GLY A 355 2.15 2.82 -4.27
C GLY A 355 3.19 1.74 -4.07
N ILE A 356 3.83 1.29 -5.17
CA ILE A 356 4.79 0.19 -5.17
C ILE A 356 5.99 0.58 -6.01
N ASN A 357 7.20 0.26 -5.54
CA ASN A 357 8.43 0.50 -6.26
C ASN A 357 9.34 -0.73 -6.21
N LEU A 358 9.45 -1.47 -7.31
CA LEU A 358 10.16 -2.73 -7.42
C LEU A 358 11.18 -2.74 -8.58
N PRO A 359 12.17 -3.65 -8.53
CA PRO A 359 12.48 -4.66 -7.54
C PRO A 359 13.17 -4.10 -6.30
N ASN A 360 13.23 -4.88 -5.20
CA ASN A 360 13.85 -4.47 -3.94
C ASN A 360 15.38 -4.63 -3.90
N ALA A 361 15.96 -5.41 -4.79
CA ALA A 361 17.41 -5.62 -4.85
C ALA A 361 18.16 -4.34 -5.26
N ASP A 362 18.94 -3.75 -4.34
CA ASP A 362 19.63 -2.48 -4.53
C ASP A 362 20.55 -2.45 -5.75
N TRP A 363 21.28 -3.54 -6.01
CA TRP A 363 22.19 -3.63 -7.15
C TRP A 363 21.43 -3.64 -8.49
N ILE A 364 20.20 -4.20 -8.53
CA ILE A 364 19.34 -4.15 -9.72
C ILE A 364 18.82 -2.73 -9.91
N ARG A 365 18.33 -2.10 -8.85
CA ARG A 365 17.91 -0.68 -8.90
C ARG A 365 19.03 0.23 -9.40
N ALA A 366 20.22 0.06 -8.88
CA ALA A 366 21.37 0.89 -9.26
C ALA A 366 21.79 0.74 -10.73
N ARG A 367 21.64 -0.47 -11.32
CA ARG A 367 22.10 -0.77 -12.69
C ARG A 367 21.00 -0.69 -13.75
N TYR A 368 19.78 -1.07 -13.40
CA TYR A 368 18.68 -1.25 -14.33
C TYR A 368 17.46 -0.37 -14.02
N GLY A 369 17.45 0.33 -12.87
CA GLY A 369 16.34 1.15 -12.44
C GLY A 369 15.28 0.38 -11.67
N SER A 370 14.11 0.99 -11.54
CA SER A 370 12.93 0.43 -10.89
C SER A 370 11.65 0.86 -11.61
N LYS A 371 10.56 0.11 -11.42
CA LYS A 371 9.21 0.53 -11.78
C LYS A 371 8.50 1.04 -10.54
N SER A 372 8.08 2.31 -10.57
CA SER A 372 7.14 2.88 -9.60
C SER A 372 5.75 2.91 -10.20
N ILE A 373 4.77 2.43 -9.46
CA ILE A 373 3.36 2.46 -9.83
C ILE A 373 2.52 3.07 -8.71
N THR A 374 1.48 3.81 -9.09
CA THR A 374 0.41 4.26 -8.19
C THR A 374 -0.89 3.58 -8.58
N ILE A 375 -1.59 3.02 -7.60
CA ILE A 375 -2.83 2.27 -7.84
C ILE A 375 -4.03 3.21 -7.71
N GLY A 376 -4.40 3.84 -8.83
CA GLY A 376 -5.37 4.92 -8.87
C GLY A 376 -6.79 4.51 -8.47
N ASN A 377 -7.27 3.34 -8.88
CA ASN A 377 -8.63 2.90 -8.54
C ASN A 377 -8.80 2.56 -7.05
N LEU A 378 -7.76 2.15 -6.35
CA LEU A 378 -7.80 1.95 -4.90
C LEU A 378 -7.83 3.30 -4.17
N THR A 379 -6.99 4.25 -4.58
CA THR A 379 -7.02 5.62 -4.07
C THR A 379 -8.40 6.26 -4.29
N HIS A 380 -8.97 6.10 -5.49
CA HIS A 380 -10.31 6.56 -5.80
C HIS A 380 -11.37 5.91 -4.88
N ALA A 381 -11.27 4.60 -4.62
CA ALA A 381 -12.19 3.90 -3.72
C ALA A 381 -12.10 4.43 -2.28
N TYR A 382 -10.90 4.71 -1.76
CA TYR A 382 -10.72 5.37 -0.47
C TYR A 382 -11.42 6.73 -0.42
N ASN A 383 -11.24 7.56 -1.44
CA ASN A 383 -11.83 8.90 -1.52
C ASN A 383 -13.36 8.83 -1.59
N GLN A 384 -13.91 7.92 -2.41
CA GLN A 384 -15.36 7.74 -2.52
C GLN A 384 -15.99 7.21 -1.22
N ALA A 385 -15.32 6.26 -0.54
CA ALA A 385 -15.78 5.73 0.73
C ALA A 385 -15.71 6.76 1.88
N ALA A 386 -14.87 7.76 1.77
CA ALA A 386 -14.78 8.86 2.73
C ALA A 386 -15.91 9.89 2.57
N LYS A 387 -16.57 9.94 1.41
CA LYS A 387 -17.69 10.88 1.18
C LYS A 387 -18.85 10.58 2.10
N GLY A 388 -19.37 11.63 2.75
CA GLY A 388 -20.50 11.50 3.65
C GLY A 388 -20.22 10.87 5.02
N ASN A 389 -18.96 10.60 5.37
CA ASN A 389 -18.58 10.05 6.68
C ASN A 389 -18.53 11.10 7.82
N GLY A 390 -18.93 12.34 7.55
CA GLY A 390 -18.93 13.44 8.51
C GLY A 390 -17.62 14.21 8.63
N PHE A 391 -16.54 13.75 7.98
CA PHE A 391 -15.23 14.36 8.09
C PHE A 391 -15.19 15.82 7.59
N LEU A 392 -15.74 16.09 6.41
CA LEU A 392 -15.80 17.45 5.88
C LEU A 392 -16.67 18.37 6.76
N GLN A 393 -17.80 17.89 7.25
CA GLN A 393 -18.69 18.64 8.14
C GLN A 393 -18.00 18.96 9.46
N GLU A 394 -17.15 18.08 9.95
CA GLU A 394 -16.42 18.28 11.21
C GLU A 394 -15.22 19.23 11.07
N PHE A 395 -14.45 19.15 9.97
CA PHE A 395 -13.19 19.86 9.85
C PHE A 395 -13.23 21.09 8.92
N VAL A 396 -14.30 21.29 8.15
CA VAL A 396 -14.49 22.45 7.27
C VAL A 396 -15.71 23.26 7.75
N ALA A 397 -15.47 24.48 8.24
CA ALA A 397 -16.49 25.27 8.90
C ALA A 397 -17.61 25.75 7.94
N ASP A 398 -17.25 26.23 6.75
CA ASP A 398 -18.21 26.84 5.84
C ASP A 398 -18.69 25.91 4.72
N GLU A 399 -19.97 26.08 4.32
CA GLU A 399 -20.62 25.24 3.31
C GLU A 399 -20.06 25.46 1.91
N ALA A 400 -19.64 26.67 1.56
CA ALA A 400 -19.11 26.98 0.25
C ALA A 400 -17.79 26.25 -0.01
N THR A 401 -16.91 26.21 1.00
CA THR A 401 -15.66 25.44 0.93
C THR A 401 -15.91 23.94 0.86
N ARG A 402 -16.89 23.41 1.62
CA ARG A 402 -17.28 21.99 1.50
C ARG A 402 -17.76 21.66 0.10
N ALA A 403 -18.65 22.47 -0.48
CA ALA A 403 -19.14 22.26 -1.84
C ALA A 403 -18.02 22.35 -2.90
N LEU A 404 -17.04 23.22 -2.69
CA LEU A 404 -15.86 23.35 -3.55
C LEU A 404 -15.01 22.05 -3.50
N ILE A 405 -14.76 21.53 -2.29
CA ILE A 405 -14.01 20.28 -2.10
C ILE A 405 -14.77 19.10 -2.70
N GLU A 406 -16.07 19.00 -2.48
CA GLU A 406 -16.90 17.93 -3.06
C GLU A 406 -16.91 17.96 -4.59
N LYS A 407 -16.84 19.14 -5.20
CA LYS A 407 -16.86 19.31 -6.65
C LYS A 407 -15.51 19.02 -7.31
N TYR A 408 -14.41 19.48 -6.72
CA TYR A 408 -13.09 19.47 -7.37
C TYR A 408 -12.03 18.64 -6.66
N GLY A 409 -12.30 18.19 -5.43
CA GLY A 409 -11.30 17.53 -4.59
C GLY A 409 -10.62 16.36 -5.29
N ASP A 410 -11.38 15.42 -5.84
CA ASP A 410 -10.83 14.22 -6.47
C ASP A 410 -9.90 14.57 -7.64
N VAL A 411 -10.34 15.44 -8.58
CA VAL A 411 -9.54 15.80 -9.76
C VAL A 411 -8.29 16.61 -9.39
N CYS A 412 -8.39 17.45 -8.36
CA CYS A 412 -7.26 18.26 -7.91
C CYS A 412 -6.24 17.46 -7.10
N ASP A 413 -6.69 16.47 -6.34
CA ASP A 413 -5.81 15.57 -5.59
C ASP A 413 -5.00 14.68 -6.54
N ASP A 414 -5.67 14.06 -7.51
CA ASP A 414 -5.01 13.31 -8.58
C ASP A 414 -3.99 14.16 -9.33
N LEU A 415 -4.38 15.38 -9.74
CA LEU A 415 -3.52 16.26 -10.50
C LEU A 415 -2.34 16.77 -9.67
N HIS A 416 -2.55 17.07 -8.38
CA HIS A 416 -1.47 17.44 -7.47
C HIS A 416 -0.43 16.31 -7.37
N THR A 417 -0.88 15.07 -7.21
CA THR A 417 0.00 13.89 -7.20
C THR A 417 0.78 13.76 -8.51
N ASP A 418 0.11 13.88 -9.66
CA ASP A 418 0.79 13.82 -10.95
C ASP A 418 1.83 14.94 -11.15
N LEU A 419 1.53 16.15 -10.69
CA LEU A 419 2.46 17.28 -10.75
C LEU A 419 3.65 17.10 -9.79
N HIS A 420 3.40 16.55 -8.60
CA HIS A 420 4.42 16.19 -7.63
C HIS A 420 5.41 15.19 -8.24
N GLU A 421 4.92 14.10 -8.81
CA GLU A 421 5.75 13.04 -9.38
C GLU A 421 6.43 13.46 -10.69
N CYS A 422 5.67 13.98 -11.65
CA CYS A 422 6.18 14.26 -12.99
C CYS A 422 7.04 15.53 -13.06
N LEU A 423 6.72 16.54 -12.29
CA LEU A 423 7.42 17.84 -12.31
C LEU A 423 8.22 18.06 -11.03
N GLY A 424 7.63 17.81 -9.87
CA GLY A 424 8.26 18.02 -8.59
C GLY A 424 9.63 17.34 -8.53
N HIS A 425 9.64 16.01 -8.50
CA HIS A 425 10.89 15.24 -8.47
C HIS A 425 11.73 15.39 -9.76
N GLY A 426 11.09 15.65 -10.88
CA GLY A 426 11.76 15.82 -12.16
C GLY A 426 12.52 17.13 -12.35
N SER A 427 12.21 18.18 -11.58
CA SER A 427 12.67 19.56 -11.77
C SER A 427 13.95 19.91 -10.98
N GLY A 428 14.50 21.09 -11.26
CA GLY A 428 15.62 21.66 -10.52
C GLY A 428 16.94 20.89 -10.68
N GLN A 429 18.05 21.52 -10.35
CA GLN A 429 19.38 20.90 -10.36
C GLN A 429 20.23 21.33 -9.18
N LEU A 430 21.18 20.49 -8.80
CA LEU A 430 22.23 20.85 -7.86
C LEU A 430 23.29 21.72 -8.55
N LEU A 431 23.91 22.61 -7.81
CA LEU A 431 25.09 23.31 -8.30
C LEU A 431 26.30 22.37 -8.40
N ALA A 432 27.24 22.71 -9.26
CA ALA A 432 28.45 21.95 -9.44
C ALA A 432 29.21 21.78 -8.10
N GLY A 433 29.54 20.53 -7.75
CA GLY A 433 30.26 20.19 -6.53
C GLY A 433 29.39 19.97 -5.29
N VAL A 434 28.06 20.13 -5.39
CA VAL A 434 27.12 19.80 -4.31
C VAL A 434 26.79 18.31 -4.37
N SER A 435 26.95 17.61 -3.24
CA SER A 435 26.58 16.20 -3.13
C SER A 435 25.05 16.02 -3.00
N ALA A 436 24.52 14.92 -3.52
CA ALA A 436 23.11 14.59 -3.41
C ALA A 436 22.63 14.42 -1.96
N ASP A 437 23.52 14.01 -1.07
CA ASP A 437 23.29 13.78 0.36
C ASP A 437 23.73 14.97 1.26
N ALA A 438 24.03 16.14 0.67
CA ALA A 438 24.51 17.31 1.39
C ALA A 438 23.57 17.75 2.54
N LEU A 439 22.27 17.49 2.43
CA LEU A 439 21.28 17.85 3.45
C LEU A 439 21.08 16.78 4.55
N GLY A 440 21.77 15.63 4.47
CA GLY A 440 21.72 14.57 5.46
C GLY A 440 20.30 14.12 5.80
N SER A 441 19.99 13.98 7.07
CA SER A 441 18.67 13.54 7.57
C SER A 441 17.49 14.48 7.26
N TYR A 442 17.76 15.70 6.82
CA TYR A 442 16.72 16.67 6.43
C TYR A 442 16.39 16.60 4.93
N GLY A 443 17.20 15.90 4.16
CA GLY A 443 17.11 15.85 2.70
C GLY A 443 15.78 15.34 2.17
N SER A 444 15.22 14.29 2.75
CA SER A 444 13.93 13.73 2.34
C SER A 444 12.79 14.72 2.55
N THR A 445 12.70 15.36 3.72
CA THR A 445 11.66 16.37 4.00
C THR A 445 11.76 17.57 3.04
N ILE A 446 12.96 18.03 2.73
CA ILE A 446 13.19 19.14 1.79
C ILE A 446 12.80 18.73 0.35
N GLU A 447 13.12 17.51 -0.05
CA GLU A 447 12.74 17.01 -1.39
C GLU A 447 11.24 16.88 -1.55
N GLU A 448 10.55 16.27 -0.59
CA GLU A 448 9.10 16.14 -0.60
C GLU A 448 8.40 17.52 -0.56
N ALA A 449 8.92 18.45 0.25
CA ALA A 449 8.39 19.82 0.27
C ALA A 449 8.60 20.54 -1.07
N ARG A 450 9.71 20.30 -1.75
CA ARG A 450 9.99 20.85 -3.09
C ARG A 450 9.00 20.30 -4.13
N ALA A 451 8.78 19.01 -4.12
CA ALA A 451 7.87 18.34 -5.05
C ALA A 451 6.41 18.78 -4.83
N ASP A 452 5.95 18.82 -3.59
CA ASP A 452 4.60 19.31 -3.24
C ASP A 452 4.41 20.79 -3.62
N LEU A 453 5.40 21.64 -3.37
CA LEU A 453 5.31 23.07 -3.73
C LEU A 453 5.28 23.30 -5.24
N PHE A 454 5.95 22.46 -6.03
CA PHE A 454 5.82 22.47 -7.49
C PHE A 454 4.37 22.17 -7.89
N GLY A 455 3.79 21.13 -7.35
CA GLY A 455 2.38 20.77 -7.56
C GLY A 455 1.43 21.88 -7.15
N LEU A 456 1.60 22.44 -5.95
CA LEU A 456 0.77 23.54 -5.43
C LEU A 456 0.90 24.82 -6.27
N TYR A 457 2.11 25.19 -6.68
CA TYR A 457 2.30 26.40 -7.50
C TYR A 457 1.60 26.28 -8.84
N TYR A 458 1.73 25.12 -9.51
CA TYR A 458 1.20 24.93 -10.86
C TYR A 458 -0.26 24.52 -10.91
N ILE A 459 -0.84 23.93 -9.89
CA ILE A 459 -2.28 23.58 -9.90
C ILE A 459 -3.19 24.82 -10.07
N ALA A 460 -2.69 26.00 -9.69
CA ALA A 460 -3.36 27.28 -9.87
C ALA A 460 -3.00 27.99 -11.20
N ASP A 461 -2.19 27.36 -12.06
CA ASP A 461 -1.74 28.00 -13.28
C ASP A 461 -2.72 27.84 -14.44
N ALA A 462 -2.97 28.93 -15.17
CA ALA A 462 -3.84 28.92 -16.35
C ALA A 462 -3.40 27.91 -17.42
N LYS A 463 -2.12 27.53 -17.44
CA LYS A 463 -1.59 26.51 -18.35
C LYS A 463 -2.30 25.17 -18.19
N LEU A 464 -2.70 24.78 -16.98
CA LEU A 464 -3.41 23.52 -16.76
C LEU A 464 -4.85 23.55 -17.31
N VAL A 465 -5.48 24.72 -17.29
CA VAL A 465 -6.78 24.91 -17.96
C VAL A 465 -6.61 24.85 -19.49
N GLU A 466 -5.58 25.51 -20.03
CA GLU A 466 -5.22 25.45 -21.46
C GLU A 466 -4.97 24.01 -21.94
N LEU A 467 -4.30 23.21 -21.13
CA LEU A 467 -4.00 21.81 -21.42
C LEU A 467 -5.21 20.87 -21.19
N GLY A 468 -6.33 21.38 -20.69
CA GLY A 468 -7.53 20.59 -20.40
C GLY A 468 -7.39 19.64 -19.20
N LEU A 469 -6.41 19.90 -18.30
CA LEU A 469 -6.11 19.06 -17.15
C LEU A 469 -6.97 19.39 -15.92
N VAL A 470 -7.50 20.60 -15.84
CA VAL A 470 -8.47 21.02 -14.82
C VAL A 470 -9.74 21.57 -15.49
N PRO A 471 -10.92 21.42 -14.86
CA PRO A 471 -12.19 21.82 -15.48
C PRO A 471 -12.38 23.33 -15.57
N ASP A 472 -11.85 24.09 -14.62
CA ASP A 472 -11.92 25.56 -14.59
C ASP A 472 -10.85 26.18 -13.65
N ALA A 473 -10.73 27.51 -13.71
CA ALA A 473 -9.71 28.28 -12.98
C ALA A 473 -9.94 28.35 -11.46
N GLU A 474 -11.10 27.92 -10.95
CA GLU A 474 -11.41 27.95 -9.51
C GLU A 474 -11.07 26.65 -8.80
N ALA A 475 -10.80 25.56 -9.56
CA ALA A 475 -10.60 24.22 -9.02
C ALA A 475 -9.43 24.15 -8.02
N PHE A 476 -8.34 24.87 -8.25
CA PHE A 476 -7.16 24.87 -7.38
C PHE A 476 -7.46 25.27 -5.93
N LYS A 477 -8.51 26.07 -5.69
CA LYS A 477 -8.89 26.50 -4.35
C LYS A 477 -9.24 25.31 -3.44
N SER A 478 -9.82 24.26 -4.01
CA SER A 478 -10.06 23.00 -3.31
C SER A 478 -8.75 22.41 -2.77
N GLN A 479 -7.73 22.28 -3.63
CA GLN A 479 -6.43 21.70 -3.25
C GLN A 479 -5.71 22.58 -2.22
N TYR A 480 -5.71 23.89 -2.40
CA TYR A 480 -5.07 24.80 -1.46
C TYR A 480 -5.69 24.69 -0.06
N TYR A 481 -7.03 24.69 0.01
CA TYR A 481 -7.71 24.56 1.29
C TYR A 481 -7.43 23.21 1.96
N THR A 482 -7.60 22.10 1.23
CA THR A 482 -7.39 20.76 1.77
C THR A 482 -5.93 20.53 2.16
N TYR A 483 -4.98 21.06 1.42
CA TYR A 483 -3.56 20.98 1.75
C TYR A 483 -3.24 21.71 3.06
N MET A 484 -3.73 22.96 3.22
CA MET A 484 -3.54 23.74 4.45
C MET A 484 -4.23 23.07 5.64
N MET A 485 -5.46 22.59 5.47
CA MET A 485 -6.19 21.86 6.51
C MET A 485 -5.46 20.58 6.92
N ASN A 486 -4.95 19.82 5.97
CA ASN A 486 -4.22 18.60 6.23
C ASN A 486 -2.90 18.88 6.97
N GLY A 487 -2.10 19.82 6.48
CA GLY A 487 -0.80 20.18 7.07
C GLY A 487 -0.88 20.79 8.47
N LEU A 488 -1.94 21.55 8.76
CA LEU A 488 -2.14 22.21 10.05
C LEU A 488 -2.92 21.39 11.07
N LEU A 489 -3.89 20.57 10.61
CA LEU A 489 -4.86 19.92 11.48
C LEU A 489 -4.96 18.40 11.26
N THR A 490 -5.51 17.98 10.14
CA THR A 490 -6.08 16.63 10.02
C THR A 490 -5.05 15.49 9.94
N GLN A 491 -3.84 15.72 9.44
CA GLN A 491 -2.77 14.71 9.50
C GLN A 491 -2.37 14.36 10.94
N LEU A 492 -2.54 15.29 11.91
CA LEU A 492 -2.19 15.06 13.31
C LEU A 492 -3.04 13.95 13.95
N THR A 493 -4.22 13.66 13.40
CA THR A 493 -5.06 12.54 13.87
C THR A 493 -4.43 11.16 13.70
N ARG A 494 -3.35 11.06 12.90
CA ARG A 494 -2.58 9.82 12.68
C ARG A 494 -1.40 9.65 13.65
N ILE A 495 -1.12 10.66 14.49
CA ILE A 495 0.01 10.66 15.42
C ILE A 495 -0.48 10.22 16.79
N GLN A 496 0.28 9.34 17.44
CA GLN A 496 0.00 8.93 18.82
C GLN A 496 0.24 10.09 19.79
N PRO A 497 -0.55 10.23 20.88
CA PRO A 497 -0.34 11.24 21.90
C PRO A 497 1.09 11.25 22.43
N GLY A 498 1.72 12.41 22.44
CA GLY A 498 3.09 12.59 22.94
C GLY A 498 4.21 12.37 21.94
N ASN A 499 3.88 11.91 20.72
CA ASN A 499 4.86 11.75 19.63
C ASN A 499 4.96 13.02 18.78
N GLU A 500 6.08 13.15 18.09
CA GLU A 500 6.36 14.17 17.08
C GLU A 500 6.06 13.65 15.66
N ILE A 501 6.14 14.53 14.66
CA ILE A 501 5.99 14.15 13.26
C ILE A 501 7.32 13.53 12.79
N GLU A 502 7.31 12.28 12.38
CA GLU A 502 8.50 11.54 11.95
C GLU A 502 8.55 11.30 10.44
N GLU A 503 7.42 11.02 9.81
CA GLU A 503 7.31 10.63 8.40
C GLU A 503 7.50 11.85 7.47
N ALA A 504 8.27 11.69 6.38
CA ALA A 504 8.72 12.78 5.51
C ALA A 504 7.58 13.55 4.83
N HIS A 505 6.54 12.85 4.35
CA HIS A 505 5.37 13.51 3.73
C HIS A 505 4.48 14.24 4.74
N MET A 506 4.45 13.82 6.00
CA MET A 506 3.78 14.57 7.06
C MET A 506 4.60 15.79 7.47
N ARG A 507 5.93 15.66 7.52
CA ARG A 507 6.87 16.75 7.79
C ARG A 507 6.79 17.83 6.73
N ASN A 508 6.79 17.46 5.46
CA ASN A 508 6.73 18.44 4.37
C ASN A 508 5.42 19.25 4.42
N ARG A 509 4.27 18.58 4.62
CA ARG A 509 2.97 19.25 4.73
C ARG A 509 2.90 20.19 5.92
N ALA A 510 3.41 19.77 7.08
CA ALA A 510 3.51 20.62 8.25
C ALA A 510 4.41 21.83 7.99
N LEU A 511 5.58 21.63 7.37
CA LEU A 511 6.52 22.68 7.02
C LEU A 511 5.85 23.74 6.14
N ILE A 512 5.28 23.33 5.02
CA ILE A 512 4.65 24.25 4.05
C ILE A 512 3.49 25.00 4.71
N ALA A 513 2.61 24.29 5.39
CA ALA A 513 1.41 24.88 5.96
C ALA A 513 1.72 25.84 7.12
N ARG A 514 2.65 25.49 8.02
CA ARG A 514 3.02 26.33 9.16
C ARG A 514 3.88 27.52 8.77
N TRP A 515 4.80 27.33 7.81
CA TRP A 515 5.56 28.44 7.26
C TRP A 515 4.62 29.46 6.60
N THR A 516 3.65 28.99 5.83
CA THR A 516 2.65 29.83 5.18
C THR A 516 1.77 30.55 6.21
N LEU A 517 1.31 29.87 7.25
CA LEU A 517 0.51 30.44 8.34
C LEU A 517 1.27 31.59 9.04
N GLU A 518 2.56 31.42 9.30
CA GLU A 518 3.39 32.43 9.97
C GLU A 518 3.68 33.65 9.09
N HIS A 519 3.99 33.43 7.81
CA HIS A 519 4.44 34.51 6.92
C HIS A 519 3.31 35.20 6.16
N TYR A 520 2.14 34.56 6.05
CA TYR A 520 0.97 35.07 5.32
C TYR A 520 -0.32 35.03 6.16
N PRO A 521 -0.32 35.63 7.37
CA PRO A 521 -1.47 35.54 8.28
C PRO A 521 -2.72 36.28 7.75
N SER A 522 -2.58 37.12 6.72
CA SER A 522 -3.69 37.74 6.01
C SER A 522 -4.37 36.78 5.01
N ALA A 523 -3.66 35.78 4.52
CA ALA A 523 -4.17 34.83 3.55
C ALA A 523 -4.78 33.59 4.20
N VAL A 524 -4.16 33.10 5.27
CA VAL A 524 -4.60 31.90 6.01
C VAL A 524 -4.41 32.09 7.51
N ARG A 525 -5.36 31.60 8.27
CA ARG A 525 -5.31 31.64 9.75
C ARG A 525 -6.04 30.45 10.37
N LEU A 526 -5.70 30.16 11.62
CA LEU A 526 -6.49 29.28 12.49
C LEU A 526 -7.53 30.11 13.24
N VAL A 527 -8.78 29.69 13.16
CA VAL A 527 -9.91 30.34 13.85
C VAL A 527 -10.60 29.34 14.75
N LYS A 528 -11.21 29.85 15.85
CA LYS A 528 -12.01 29.02 16.75
C LYS A 528 -13.49 29.33 16.58
N HIS A 529 -14.28 28.29 16.39
CA HIS A 529 -15.74 28.33 16.48
C HIS A 529 -16.17 27.27 17.49
N GLU A 530 -16.89 27.67 18.53
CA GLU A 530 -17.41 26.76 19.57
C GLU A 530 -16.36 25.77 20.09
N GLU A 531 -15.19 26.30 20.53
CA GLU A 531 -14.04 25.50 21.01
C GLU A 531 -13.33 24.61 20.00
N LYS A 532 -13.78 24.56 18.75
CA LYS A 532 -13.13 23.81 17.66
C LYS A 532 -12.26 24.70 16.79
N THR A 533 -11.09 24.22 16.48
CA THR A 533 -10.11 24.92 15.61
C THR A 533 -10.33 24.57 14.14
N TYR A 534 -10.36 25.58 13.27
CA TYR A 534 -10.55 25.45 11.82
C TYR A 534 -9.49 26.26 11.08
N VAL A 535 -9.24 25.87 9.83
CA VAL A 535 -8.48 26.68 8.87
C VAL A 535 -9.46 27.63 8.17
N GLU A 536 -9.09 28.89 8.06
CA GLU A 536 -9.77 29.88 7.23
C GLU A 536 -8.80 30.43 6.19
N VAL A 537 -9.16 30.32 4.91
CA VAL A 537 -8.40 30.89 3.81
C VAL A 537 -9.16 32.11 3.28
N SER A 538 -8.52 33.28 3.39
CA SER A 538 -9.10 34.56 2.98
C SER A 538 -8.61 35.03 1.62
N ASP A 539 -7.42 34.59 1.19
CA ASP A 539 -6.81 35.05 -0.07
C ASP A 539 -5.96 33.92 -0.72
N TYR A 540 -6.51 33.32 -1.75
CA TYR A 540 -5.88 32.23 -2.47
C TYR A 540 -4.71 32.67 -3.37
N GLU A 541 -4.72 33.92 -3.86
CA GLU A 541 -3.62 34.47 -4.66
C GLU A 541 -2.39 34.72 -3.78
N GLN A 542 -2.58 35.22 -2.55
CA GLN A 542 -1.49 35.34 -1.59
C GLN A 542 -0.95 33.97 -1.16
N LEU A 543 -1.78 32.92 -1.10
CA LEU A 543 -1.28 31.56 -0.87
C LEU A 543 -0.38 31.10 -2.01
N ARG A 544 -0.76 31.34 -3.27
CA ARG A 544 0.09 31.03 -4.42
C ARG A 544 1.44 31.76 -4.36
N GLU A 545 1.42 33.04 -3.96
CA GLU A 545 2.65 33.81 -3.76
C GLU A 545 3.52 33.22 -2.64
N ALA A 546 2.90 32.77 -1.54
CA ALA A 546 3.60 32.12 -0.43
C ALA A 546 4.29 30.84 -0.91
N PHE A 547 3.57 29.98 -1.63
CA PHE A 547 4.12 28.75 -2.18
C PHE A 547 5.25 29.00 -3.17
N ALA A 548 5.13 30.04 -4.02
CA ALA A 548 6.20 30.44 -4.93
C ALA A 548 7.48 30.86 -4.20
N LYS A 549 7.36 31.67 -3.13
CA LYS A 549 8.52 32.11 -2.35
C LYS A 549 9.16 30.97 -1.58
N LEU A 550 8.36 30.10 -0.97
CA LEU A 550 8.88 28.95 -0.25
C LEU A 550 9.54 27.95 -1.20
N LEU A 551 8.96 27.71 -2.39
CA LEU A 551 9.56 26.87 -3.43
C LEU A 551 10.94 27.39 -3.85
N ALA A 552 11.05 28.70 -4.12
CA ALA A 552 12.31 29.33 -4.48
C ALA A 552 13.40 29.12 -3.41
N GLU A 553 13.04 29.28 -2.13
CA GLU A 553 13.97 29.08 -1.01
C GLU A 553 14.34 27.59 -0.82
N ILE A 554 13.38 26.68 -0.88
CA ILE A 554 13.62 25.24 -0.75
C ILE A 554 14.49 24.74 -1.91
N GLN A 555 14.25 25.22 -3.14
CA GLN A 555 15.12 24.89 -4.26
C GLN A 555 16.54 25.43 -4.09
N ARG A 556 16.70 26.66 -3.59
CA ARG A 556 18.01 27.21 -3.24
C ARG A 556 18.73 26.32 -2.24
N ILE A 557 18.08 25.99 -1.12
CA ILE A 557 18.63 25.13 -0.06
C ILE A 557 19.13 23.80 -0.65
N LYS A 558 18.31 23.17 -1.47
CA LYS A 558 18.68 21.90 -2.11
C LYS A 558 19.84 22.07 -3.10
N SER A 559 19.74 23.07 -3.98
CA SER A 559 20.70 23.28 -5.05
C SER A 559 22.09 23.68 -4.55
N GLU A 560 22.16 24.42 -3.45
CA GLU A 560 23.40 24.86 -2.80
C GLU A 560 23.91 23.86 -1.76
N GLY A 561 23.09 22.86 -1.35
CA GLY A 561 23.43 21.93 -0.28
C GLY A 561 23.50 22.61 1.09
N ASP A 562 22.66 23.63 1.32
CA ASP A 562 22.66 24.44 2.54
C ASP A 562 22.03 23.67 3.71
N PHE A 563 22.85 22.84 4.37
CA PHE A 563 22.44 21.99 5.49
C PHE A 563 21.86 22.80 6.68
N ASP A 564 22.47 23.93 7.00
CA ASP A 564 22.04 24.73 8.18
C ASP A 564 20.67 25.37 7.93
N ALA A 565 20.40 25.86 6.74
CA ALA A 565 19.09 26.37 6.37
C ALA A 565 18.03 25.26 6.32
N ALA A 566 18.36 24.07 5.77
CA ALA A 566 17.49 22.91 5.78
C ALA A 566 17.12 22.49 7.20
N LYS A 567 18.12 22.38 8.08
CA LYS A 567 17.94 22.05 9.50
C LYS A 567 17.01 23.05 10.19
N LEU A 568 17.30 24.33 10.05
CA LEU A 568 16.50 25.39 10.68
C LEU A 568 15.03 25.34 10.24
N LEU A 569 14.79 25.15 8.95
CA LEU A 569 13.45 25.12 8.36
C LEU A 569 12.66 23.90 8.84
N VAL A 570 13.26 22.72 8.80
CA VAL A 570 12.63 21.46 9.20
C VAL A 570 12.38 21.43 10.72
N GLU A 571 13.36 21.76 11.54
CA GLU A 571 13.21 21.75 13.00
C GLU A 571 12.17 22.75 13.47
N ARG A 572 12.05 23.91 12.82
CA ARG A 572 11.09 24.95 13.20
C ARG A 572 9.65 24.59 12.81
N TYR A 573 9.43 24.04 11.62
CA TYR A 573 8.08 23.92 11.06
C TYR A 573 7.58 22.50 10.89
N ALA A 574 8.46 21.49 10.81
CA ALA A 574 8.06 20.17 10.35
C ALA A 574 7.81 19.15 11.47
N ILE A 575 8.40 19.32 12.64
CA ILE A 575 8.53 18.22 13.61
C ILE A 575 7.53 18.34 14.76
N HIS A 576 7.46 19.50 15.38
CA HIS A 576 6.76 19.68 16.66
C HIS A 576 5.23 19.57 16.54
N VAL A 577 4.59 18.93 17.53
CA VAL A 577 3.12 18.82 17.64
C VAL A 577 2.65 19.61 18.86
N GLU A 578 1.74 20.58 18.64
CA GLU A 578 1.14 21.33 19.73
C GLU A 578 0.11 20.45 20.46
N GLN A 579 0.35 20.15 21.72
CA GLN A 579 -0.36 19.11 22.47
C GLN A 579 -1.86 19.38 22.62
N LYS A 580 -2.26 20.61 22.94
CA LYS A 580 -3.69 20.95 23.17
C LYS A 580 -4.50 20.85 21.89
N LEU A 581 -3.92 21.32 20.78
CA LEU A 581 -4.53 21.18 19.46
C LEU A 581 -4.64 19.71 19.08
N HIS A 582 -3.60 18.93 19.33
CA HIS A 582 -3.59 17.50 19.03
C HIS A 582 -4.67 16.73 19.79
N GLU A 583 -4.81 16.99 21.10
CA GLU A 583 -5.88 16.41 21.93
C GLU A 583 -7.29 16.78 21.41
N GLU A 584 -7.50 18.04 21.02
CA GLU A 584 -8.74 18.50 20.39
C GLU A 584 -9.05 17.70 19.11
N LEU A 585 -8.06 17.58 18.19
CA LEU A 585 -8.24 16.92 16.90
C LEU A 585 -8.50 15.42 17.05
N LEU A 586 -7.79 14.75 17.95
CA LEU A 586 -8.01 13.34 18.26
C LEU A 586 -9.42 13.09 18.81
N ALA A 587 -9.89 13.95 19.73
CA ALA A 587 -11.24 13.84 20.27
C ALA A 587 -12.31 14.05 19.19
N ARG A 588 -12.14 15.03 18.32
CA ARG A 588 -13.03 15.30 17.18
C ARG A 588 -13.08 14.13 16.19
N TYR A 589 -11.91 13.61 15.79
CA TYR A 589 -11.83 12.48 14.88
C TYR A 589 -12.46 11.21 15.47
N LYS A 590 -12.20 10.94 16.75
CA LYS A 590 -12.81 9.82 17.48
C LYS A 590 -14.34 9.92 17.52
N SER A 591 -14.90 11.13 17.66
CA SER A 591 -16.36 11.32 17.67
C SER A 591 -17.06 10.97 16.37
N LEU A 592 -16.33 10.99 15.25
CA LEU A 592 -16.87 10.57 13.93
C LEU A 592 -17.09 9.06 13.84
N GLY A 593 -16.46 8.27 14.70
CA GLY A 593 -16.57 6.83 14.69
C GLY A 593 -16.09 6.17 13.39
N ILE A 594 -15.19 6.83 12.66
CA ILE A 594 -14.61 6.29 11.42
C ILE A 594 -13.72 5.10 11.77
N ALA A 595 -13.85 4.00 11.04
CA ALA A 595 -12.99 2.83 11.23
C ALA A 595 -11.54 3.19 10.89
N PRO A 596 -10.58 2.91 11.78
CA PRO A 596 -9.17 3.27 11.57
C PRO A 596 -8.53 2.48 10.42
N TYR A 597 -8.97 1.25 10.22
CA TYR A 597 -8.42 0.35 9.21
C TYR A 597 -9.44 0.05 8.10
N LYS A 598 -8.93 -0.18 6.91
CA LYS A 598 -9.73 -0.50 5.73
C LYS A 598 -9.04 -1.60 4.92
N GLY A 599 -9.83 -2.38 4.22
CA GLY A 599 -9.36 -3.35 3.25
C GLY A 599 -10.34 -3.50 2.11
N PHE A 600 -9.93 -4.18 1.06
CA PHE A 600 -10.68 -4.27 -0.18
C PHE A 600 -11.27 -5.65 -0.39
N LEU A 601 -12.43 -5.68 -1.05
CA LEU A 601 -13.02 -6.85 -1.67
C LEU A 601 -12.60 -6.87 -3.14
N ASN A 602 -11.98 -7.96 -3.58
CA ASN A 602 -11.71 -8.16 -4.99
C ASN A 602 -13.01 -8.32 -5.79
N PRO A 603 -13.12 -7.81 -7.02
CA PRO A 603 -14.20 -8.21 -7.90
C PRO A 603 -14.09 -9.72 -8.22
N LYS A 604 -15.22 -10.42 -8.23
CA LYS A 604 -15.27 -11.80 -8.70
C LYS A 604 -15.21 -11.80 -10.23
N MET A 605 -14.27 -12.56 -10.78
CA MET A 605 -14.10 -12.71 -12.21
C MET A 605 -14.70 -14.03 -12.67
N GLU A 606 -15.61 -13.99 -13.63
CA GLU A 606 -16.29 -15.16 -14.19
C GLU A 606 -15.98 -15.30 -15.68
N LEU A 607 -15.45 -16.47 -16.04
CA LEU A 607 -15.21 -16.81 -17.44
C LEU A 607 -16.54 -17.13 -18.13
N VAL A 608 -16.84 -16.42 -19.20
CA VAL A 608 -18.02 -16.69 -20.04
C VAL A 608 -17.56 -17.54 -21.24
N SER A 609 -18.23 -18.66 -21.45
CA SER A 609 -17.93 -19.56 -22.56
C SER A 609 -19.14 -19.75 -23.47
N ASP A 610 -18.88 -20.06 -24.75
CA ASP A 610 -19.91 -20.48 -25.72
C ASP A 610 -20.35 -21.94 -25.47
N GLY A 611 -21.28 -22.41 -26.28
CA GLY A 611 -21.79 -23.80 -26.23
C GLY A 611 -20.75 -24.88 -26.58
N GLU A 612 -19.60 -24.48 -27.11
CA GLU A 612 -18.46 -25.37 -27.45
C GLU A 612 -17.35 -25.33 -26.39
N GLY A 613 -17.49 -24.46 -25.36
CA GLY A 613 -16.52 -24.31 -24.29
C GLY A 613 -15.41 -23.28 -24.56
N ASN A 614 -15.48 -22.55 -25.68
CA ASN A 614 -14.51 -21.50 -25.97
C ASN A 614 -14.83 -20.25 -25.15
N ALA A 615 -13.82 -19.63 -24.56
CA ALA A 615 -13.97 -18.38 -23.83
C ALA A 615 -14.42 -17.25 -24.77
N THR A 616 -15.48 -16.55 -24.40
CA THR A 616 -16.05 -15.42 -25.17
C THR A 616 -15.97 -14.10 -24.45
N ASP A 617 -15.90 -14.09 -23.12
CA ASP A 617 -15.72 -12.89 -22.30
C ASP A 617 -15.25 -13.24 -20.87
N VAL A 618 -14.88 -12.23 -20.11
CA VAL A 618 -14.71 -12.29 -18.65
C VAL A 618 -15.62 -11.23 -18.03
N ARG A 619 -16.54 -11.66 -17.18
CA ARG A 619 -17.49 -10.80 -16.49
C ARG A 619 -17.01 -10.48 -15.07
N LEU A 620 -17.26 -9.26 -14.64
CA LEU A 620 -16.99 -8.81 -13.27
C LEU A 620 -18.28 -8.80 -12.45
N ASP A 621 -18.21 -9.38 -11.25
CA ASP A 621 -19.26 -9.27 -10.23
C ASP A 621 -18.69 -8.58 -8.99
N TYR A 622 -19.36 -7.52 -8.56
CA TYR A 622 -19.02 -6.71 -7.39
C TYR A 622 -19.99 -6.92 -6.21
N THR A 623 -20.88 -7.92 -6.29
CA THR A 623 -21.94 -8.12 -5.29
C THR A 623 -21.59 -9.12 -4.21
N GLU A 624 -20.56 -9.96 -4.43
CA GLU A 624 -20.12 -10.98 -3.48
C GLU A 624 -19.80 -10.36 -2.11
N ALA A 625 -20.37 -10.91 -1.03
CA ALA A 625 -20.09 -10.46 0.33
C ALA A 625 -18.70 -10.93 0.81
N TYR A 626 -18.17 -10.30 1.87
CA TYR A 626 -16.83 -10.61 2.36
C TYR A 626 -16.69 -12.06 2.83
N ASP A 627 -17.64 -12.56 3.60
CA ASP A 627 -17.68 -13.94 4.07
C ASP A 627 -17.84 -14.96 2.91
N GLU A 628 -18.71 -14.64 1.94
CA GLU A 628 -18.84 -15.45 0.73
C GLU A 628 -17.52 -15.54 -0.05
N GLN A 629 -16.83 -14.42 -0.22
CA GLN A 629 -15.53 -14.38 -0.90
C GLN A 629 -14.48 -15.20 -0.15
N MET A 630 -14.40 -15.08 1.17
CA MET A 630 -13.40 -15.80 1.97
C MET A 630 -13.63 -17.30 1.94
N LEU A 631 -14.88 -17.76 2.07
CA LEU A 631 -15.23 -19.18 1.99
C LEU A 631 -14.99 -19.74 0.59
N ARG A 632 -15.34 -18.99 -0.44
CA ARG A 632 -15.03 -19.36 -1.84
C ARG A 632 -13.52 -19.49 -2.05
N TYR A 633 -12.73 -18.54 -1.54
CA TYR A 633 -11.27 -18.63 -1.63
C TYR A 633 -10.71 -19.86 -0.89
N SER A 634 -11.25 -20.20 0.27
CA SER A 634 -10.85 -21.42 0.98
C SER A 634 -11.21 -22.68 0.21
N SER A 635 -12.37 -22.71 -0.47
CA SER A 635 -12.81 -23.85 -1.29
C SER A 635 -12.04 -23.98 -2.60
N GLU A 636 -11.79 -22.86 -3.31
CA GLU A 636 -11.19 -22.87 -4.66
C GLU A 636 -9.65 -22.83 -4.66
N TYR A 637 -9.03 -22.25 -3.61
CA TYR A 637 -7.58 -21.95 -3.52
C TYR A 637 -6.94 -22.44 -2.23
N GLY A 638 -7.58 -23.31 -1.48
CA GLY A 638 -7.04 -23.95 -0.28
C GLY A 638 -6.18 -25.15 -0.67
N PHE A 639 -4.90 -24.95 -0.90
CA PHE A 639 -3.97 -25.99 -1.38
C PHE A 639 -2.96 -26.48 -0.33
N LEU A 640 -2.98 -25.93 0.91
CA LEU A 640 -2.08 -26.29 2.02
C LEU A 640 -2.84 -26.83 3.23
#